data_c33c2dbb1caa5433998e3f1c3df5cf26
#
_entry.id   c33c2dbb1caa5433998e3f1c3df5cf26
#
_cell.length_a   1.000
_cell.length_b   1.000
_cell.length_c   1.000
_cell.angle_alpha   90.00
_cell.angle_beta   90.00
_cell.angle_gamma   90.00
#
_symmetry.space_group_name_H-M   'P 1'
#
loop_
_entity.id
_entity.type
_entity.pdbx_description
1 polymer ?
#
loop_
_entity_poly.entity_id
_entity_poly.type
_entity_poly.pdbx_seq_one_letter_code
_entity_poly.pdbx_strand_id
1 'polypeptide(L)'
;MRKLLIVLLWLTGITVSAQRITRDFRNISLSEALKYVQSQTMNYDLIFIYNELEDFRVTTYVKNKSVPDAIQQLIGFYPVRFVRSGEREIYVECTHKTTRHLTGTIIDEQGLPVAYANIAVLNPSDSTLLSGGVSNESGYFAVPYEQEQILARISYVGYKTILRLCNKSELGTIRMQPDNYTLNGVVVQGERPKVVLQGNSLMMNVEGTVMERMGTAEDVLSRVPMIAKRGEGFEILGKGSPLIYLNNRKLSDLNELRNVQSDNIKKVEVIQNPGARYDATVNAVIVIHTKRAAGEGLGVELTSWNRKGHGYANNERINLTYRTGGLELFANLFGAYNKRWSRGDFEQTVFADTLWTITNRQHAIARNPFLEGRFGLNYQINDNHSLGGFYQNTYDYVKTRSEYDDDLLADGTPYDHLHNSSVKRNKNTPTHQVNLYYTGKVGQLSIDFNADYTARKQQSVNQQQELSAEYEDRDVNTESQTRSKLFAEKLFVTHPLWKGQIEVGEEYTNTRWRSRFDNHEGYIANSNNEQHESNIAPFMELRQQLGRLQLSAGLRYEHVESEYYANGLRRDDQCRTYNDFFPSASVSTSAKNLQLSFSYAKRTSRPAYWLLSSDVTYENRLNQETGNPYLKPIKYHNLNMMVMWKWLYLMTNYSHCVDPIISEAQSMENDSKVNLVTSKNYDHADWLTVTLGAQKNVKLSDKITWTPQYNVSLMKPWLTTTFLDEEKNFNHPMLSLQLGNLVTLPSDWLLQADFNMHTHGNTGSNIWVDCTNPMLSLSVSKDFLKRRLNVKLTGNDLFNGAVNHVLLYSNRMMFRKTEDNDSRCIQFSLRYRFNVTPSKYKGTGAGNTEKNRL
;
A
#
# COMPACT_ATOMS: atom_id res chain seq x y z
N MET A 1 12.91 -26.51 30.59
CA MET A 1 11.51 -26.52 31.01
C MET A 1 11.24 -26.03 32.44
N ARG A 2 12.11 -26.27 33.46
CA ARG A 2 11.88 -25.78 34.83
C ARG A 2 12.01 -24.28 35.06
N LYS A 3 12.72 -23.52 34.21
CA LYS A 3 12.84 -22.06 34.31
C LYS A 3 11.73 -21.27 33.60
N LEU A 4 10.99 -21.91 32.69
CA LEU A 4 9.81 -21.34 32.04
C LEU A 4 8.55 -21.38 32.90
N LEU A 5 8.46 -22.36 33.82
CA LEU A 5 7.34 -22.48 34.75
C LEU A 5 7.39 -21.46 35.91
N ILE A 6 8.57 -20.96 36.24
CA ILE A 6 8.75 -19.95 37.31
C ILE A 6 8.35 -18.54 36.78
N VAL A 7 8.54 -18.26 35.51
CA VAL A 7 8.10 -16.98 34.89
C VAL A 7 6.57 -16.97 34.70
N LEU A 8 5.94 -18.13 34.48
CA LEU A 8 4.48 -18.21 34.39
C LEU A 8 3.79 -18.09 35.75
N LEU A 9 4.46 -18.48 36.88
CA LEU A 9 3.92 -18.34 38.22
C LEU A 9 4.06 -16.94 38.83
N TRP A 10 4.90 -16.07 38.24
CA TRP A 10 5.02 -14.67 38.65
C TRP A 10 4.02 -13.73 37.93
N LEU A 11 3.30 -14.23 36.92
CA LEU A 11 2.26 -13.50 36.20
C LEU A 11 0.84 -13.71 36.75
N THR A 12 0.67 -14.53 37.80
CA THR A 12 -0.66 -14.82 38.40
C THR A 12 -0.93 -14.14 39.75
N GLY A 13 -0.14 -13.14 40.10
CA GLY A 13 -0.32 -12.50 41.41
C GLY A 13 -0.34 -10.98 41.35
N ILE A 14 -1.41 -10.37 40.89
CA ILE A 14 -2.08 -9.15 41.42
C ILE A 14 -3.35 -8.96 40.57
N THR A 15 -4.41 -9.64 40.88
CA THR A 15 -5.77 -9.20 40.55
C THR A 15 -6.16 -8.14 41.56
N VAL A 16 -5.79 -6.88 41.31
CA VAL A 16 -6.52 -5.75 41.88
C VAL A 16 -7.90 -5.77 41.23
N SER A 17 -8.88 -6.33 41.93
CA SER A 17 -10.28 -6.27 41.52
C SER A 17 -10.71 -4.81 41.53
N ALA A 18 -10.57 -4.12 40.39
CA ALA A 18 -11.13 -2.79 40.20
C ALA A 18 -12.66 -2.95 40.28
N GLN A 19 -13.27 -2.40 41.33
CA GLN A 19 -14.73 -2.36 41.47
C GLN A 19 -15.33 -1.69 40.24
N ARG A 20 -16.25 -2.37 39.57
CA ARG A 20 -16.88 -1.91 38.33
C ARG A 20 -18.38 -1.73 38.52
N ILE A 21 -18.88 -0.62 38.00
CA ILE A 21 -20.29 -0.23 38.12
C ILE A 21 -21.06 -0.72 36.89
N THR A 22 -22.18 -1.39 37.15
CA THR A 22 -23.15 -1.79 36.11
C THR A 22 -24.56 -1.54 36.63
N ARG A 23 -25.27 -0.54 36.03
CA ARG A 23 -26.65 -0.23 36.38
C ARG A 23 -27.33 0.59 35.25
N ASP A 24 -28.63 0.34 35.06
CA ASP A 24 -29.53 1.14 34.25
C ASP A 24 -30.12 2.25 35.13
N PHE A 25 -29.78 3.49 34.88
CA PHE A 25 -30.31 4.67 35.55
C PHE A 25 -31.41 5.27 34.69
N ARG A 26 -32.62 5.43 35.24
CA ARG A 26 -33.76 5.95 34.48
C ARG A 26 -34.41 7.09 35.25
N ASN A 27 -34.28 8.30 34.72
CA ASN A 27 -34.91 9.54 35.24
C ASN A 27 -34.73 9.71 36.75
N ILE A 28 -33.55 9.44 37.31
CA ILE A 28 -33.21 9.69 38.71
C ILE A 28 -32.33 10.95 38.82
N SER A 29 -32.28 11.60 39.99
CA SER A 29 -31.39 12.73 40.20
C SER A 29 -29.92 12.29 40.17
N LEU A 30 -29.03 13.18 39.73
CA LEU A 30 -27.60 12.92 39.73
C LEU A 30 -27.10 12.62 41.14
N SER A 31 -27.63 13.32 42.17
CA SER A 31 -27.33 13.08 43.57
C SER A 31 -27.69 11.66 44.01
N GLU A 32 -28.84 11.10 43.60
CA GLU A 32 -29.19 9.71 43.88
C GLU A 32 -28.32 8.74 43.09
N ALA A 33 -27.99 9.04 41.83
CA ALA A 33 -27.09 8.24 41.05
C ALA A 33 -25.69 8.15 41.66
N LEU A 34 -25.14 9.26 42.14
CA LEU A 34 -23.87 9.32 42.86
C LEU A 34 -23.90 8.59 44.21
N LYS A 35 -25.00 8.72 44.99
CA LYS A 35 -25.20 7.87 46.19
C LYS A 35 -25.14 6.37 45.90
N TYR A 36 -25.74 5.96 44.79
CA TYR A 36 -25.64 4.56 44.39
C TYR A 36 -24.20 4.19 44.07
N VAL A 37 -23.48 5.00 43.26
CA VAL A 37 -22.05 4.76 42.97
C VAL A 37 -21.24 4.71 44.24
N GLN A 38 -21.47 5.60 45.20
CA GLN A 38 -20.81 5.60 46.52
C GLN A 38 -21.08 4.28 47.29
N SER A 39 -22.33 3.78 47.27
CA SER A 39 -22.69 2.52 47.96
C SER A 39 -22.01 1.27 47.33
N GLN A 40 -21.54 1.37 46.09
CA GLN A 40 -20.90 0.29 45.36
C GLN A 40 -19.38 0.31 45.40
N THR A 41 -18.77 1.35 46.04
CA THR A 41 -17.32 1.50 46.13
C THR A 41 -16.83 1.54 47.56
N MET A 42 -15.74 0.80 47.83
CA MET A 42 -14.96 0.92 49.08
C MET A 42 -13.63 1.66 48.87
N ASN A 43 -13.29 1.95 47.63
CA ASN A 43 -11.99 2.47 47.23
C ASN A 43 -12.03 3.99 47.00
N TYR A 44 -13.23 4.58 46.90
CA TYR A 44 -13.41 6.00 46.62
C TYR A 44 -14.45 6.61 47.57
N ASP A 45 -14.14 7.78 48.08
CA ASP A 45 -15.03 8.63 48.86
C ASP A 45 -15.56 9.74 47.94
N LEU A 46 -16.86 9.69 47.62
CA LEU A 46 -17.51 10.70 46.80
C LEU A 46 -18.06 11.82 47.67
N ILE A 47 -17.60 13.04 47.44
CA ILE A 47 -17.97 14.24 48.19
C ILE A 47 -18.75 15.17 47.24
N PHE A 48 -20.01 15.41 47.57
CA PHE A 48 -20.89 16.29 46.77
C PHE A 48 -22.02 16.88 47.63
N ILE A 49 -22.52 18.05 47.20
CA ILE A 49 -23.65 18.71 47.86
C ILE A 49 -24.92 18.21 47.20
N TYR A 50 -25.74 17.49 47.98
CA TYR A 50 -26.94 16.80 47.46
C TYR A 50 -27.89 17.72 46.73
N ASN A 51 -28.26 18.87 47.36
CA ASN A 51 -29.23 19.81 46.82
C ASN A 51 -28.74 20.57 45.57
N GLU A 52 -27.42 20.69 45.37
CA GLU A 52 -26.86 21.31 44.17
C GLU A 52 -26.98 20.44 42.93
N LEU A 53 -27.12 19.11 43.13
CA LEU A 53 -27.13 18.12 42.05
C LEU A 53 -28.50 17.47 41.85
N GLU A 54 -29.52 17.84 42.64
CA GLU A 54 -30.84 17.21 42.63
C GLU A 54 -31.64 17.51 41.35
N ASP A 55 -31.47 18.69 40.78
CA ASP A 55 -32.17 19.11 39.55
C ASP A 55 -31.63 18.42 38.29
N PHE A 56 -30.43 17.85 38.32
CA PHE A 56 -29.85 17.16 37.19
C PHE A 56 -30.32 15.70 37.14
N ARG A 57 -31.14 15.36 36.15
CA ARG A 57 -31.71 14.03 36.00
C ARG A 57 -30.93 13.14 35.03
N VAL A 58 -30.60 11.92 35.45
CA VAL A 58 -29.77 10.98 34.72
C VAL A 58 -30.63 9.86 34.15
N THR A 59 -30.46 9.64 32.85
CA THR A 59 -30.98 8.47 32.15
C THR A 59 -29.83 7.92 31.28
N THR A 60 -29.19 6.82 31.74
CA THR A 60 -28.09 6.17 31.02
C THR A 60 -27.84 4.78 31.56
N TYR A 61 -27.35 3.86 30.70
CA TYR A 61 -26.92 2.52 31.11
C TYR A 61 -25.42 2.46 31.29
N VAL A 62 -24.97 2.45 32.52
CA VAL A 62 -23.57 2.24 32.87
C VAL A 62 -23.28 0.75 32.86
N LYS A 63 -22.36 0.27 32.02
CA LYS A 63 -21.98 -1.14 31.88
C LYS A 63 -20.50 -1.36 32.16
N ASN A 64 -20.20 -2.08 33.20
CA ASN A 64 -18.84 -2.53 33.55
C ASN A 64 -17.77 -1.39 33.54
N LYS A 65 -18.11 -0.22 34.10
CA LYS A 65 -17.24 0.96 34.14
C LYS A 65 -16.49 1.06 35.47
N SER A 66 -15.29 1.64 35.44
CA SER A 66 -14.62 2.08 36.66
C SER A 66 -15.43 3.19 37.35
N VAL A 67 -15.22 3.40 38.65
CA VAL A 67 -15.93 4.43 39.39
C VAL A 67 -15.76 5.85 38.78
N PRO A 68 -14.53 6.30 38.40
CA PRO A 68 -14.38 7.57 37.72
C PRO A 68 -15.08 7.64 36.35
N ASP A 69 -15.00 6.56 35.56
CA ASP A 69 -15.66 6.52 34.25
C ASP A 69 -17.19 6.47 34.37
N ALA A 70 -17.71 5.83 35.40
CA ALA A 70 -19.14 5.81 35.71
C ALA A 70 -19.63 7.21 36.12
N ILE A 71 -18.88 7.93 36.97
CA ILE A 71 -19.19 9.32 37.36
C ILE A 71 -19.15 10.21 36.13
N GLN A 72 -18.13 10.08 35.26
CA GLN A 72 -18.02 10.90 34.04
C GLN A 72 -19.21 10.66 33.10
N GLN A 73 -19.70 9.43 32.99
CA GLN A 73 -20.89 9.09 32.21
C GLN A 73 -22.18 9.63 32.82
N LEU A 74 -22.30 9.59 34.15
CA LEU A 74 -23.47 10.12 34.87
C LEU A 74 -23.56 11.64 34.78
N ILE A 75 -22.45 12.33 34.88
CA ILE A 75 -22.37 13.82 34.72
C ILE A 75 -22.78 14.21 33.30
N GLY A 76 -22.38 13.43 32.29
CA GLY A 76 -22.74 13.70 30.90
C GLY A 76 -22.32 15.11 30.44
N PHE A 77 -23.31 15.86 29.93
CA PHE A 77 -23.13 17.24 29.46
C PHE A 77 -23.64 18.31 30.44
N TYR A 78 -23.93 17.92 31.66
CA TYR A 78 -24.33 18.91 32.68
C TYR A 78 -23.15 19.80 33.10
N PRO A 79 -23.41 21.03 33.57
CA PRO A 79 -22.37 21.94 34.06
C PRO A 79 -21.87 21.49 35.45
N VAL A 80 -21.41 20.26 35.51
CA VAL A 80 -20.92 19.58 36.69
C VAL A 80 -19.55 19.00 36.34
N ARG A 81 -18.62 19.14 37.26
CA ARG A 81 -17.29 18.55 37.13
C ARG A 81 -16.97 17.62 38.29
N PHE A 82 -16.10 16.66 38.09
CA PHE A 82 -15.50 15.93 39.19
C PHE A 82 -13.99 16.17 39.23
N VAL A 83 -13.45 16.28 40.44
CA VAL A 83 -12.03 16.53 40.70
C VAL A 83 -11.56 15.45 41.67
N ARG A 84 -10.46 14.81 41.33
CA ARG A 84 -9.79 13.87 42.25
C ARG A 84 -8.84 14.66 43.16
N SER A 85 -8.99 14.46 44.48
CA SER A 85 -8.07 14.95 45.48
C SER A 85 -7.41 13.75 46.18
N GLY A 86 -6.12 13.52 45.91
CA GLY A 86 -5.43 12.35 46.44
C GLY A 86 -5.82 11.05 45.72
N GLU A 87 -5.65 9.88 46.39
CA GLU A 87 -5.88 8.58 45.80
C GLU A 87 -7.34 8.11 45.91
N ARG A 88 -8.11 8.62 46.88
CA ARG A 88 -9.45 8.10 47.21
C ARG A 88 -10.59 9.11 47.07
N GLU A 89 -10.36 10.39 47.23
CA GLU A 89 -11.44 11.41 47.27
C GLU A 89 -11.80 11.89 45.86
N ILE A 90 -13.11 11.91 45.59
CA ILE A 90 -13.68 12.44 44.32
C ILE A 90 -14.72 13.51 44.71
N TYR A 91 -14.44 14.75 44.39
CA TYR A 91 -15.37 15.88 44.57
C TYR A 91 -16.20 16.03 43.28
N VAL A 92 -17.53 16.04 43.42
CA VAL A 92 -18.45 16.32 42.32
C VAL A 92 -19.20 17.60 42.64
N GLU A 93 -18.98 18.65 41.84
CA GLU A 93 -19.49 19.99 42.08
C GLU A 93 -20.01 20.66 40.82
N CYS A 94 -20.99 21.52 40.95
CA CYS A 94 -21.44 22.38 39.88
C CYS A 94 -20.36 23.39 39.48
N THR A 95 -20.15 23.57 38.15
CA THR A 95 -19.23 24.60 37.66
C THR A 95 -19.75 26.01 37.82
N HIS A 96 -21.08 26.18 38.00
CA HIS A 96 -21.76 27.42 38.29
C HIS A 96 -22.62 27.25 39.54
N LYS A 97 -22.31 27.98 40.61
CA LYS A 97 -23.05 27.96 41.88
C LYS A 97 -24.20 28.92 41.78
N THR A 98 -25.34 28.47 41.28
CA THR A 98 -26.57 29.22 41.22
C THR A 98 -27.70 28.44 41.92
N THR A 99 -28.67 29.14 42.51
CA THR A 99 -29.84 28.53 43.15
C THR A 99 -30.98 28.30 42.17
N ARG A 100 -30.85 28.75 40.90
CA ARG A 100 -31.93 28.64 39.88
C ARG A 100 -31.45 27.86 38.68
N HIS A 101 -32.22 26.82 38.31
CA HIS A 101 -32.01 26.05 37.12
C HIS A 101 -33.23 26.09 36.19
N LEU A 102 -33.03 26.40 34.90
CA LEU A 102 -34.04 26.29 33.89
C LEU A 102 -34.17 24.81 33.50
N THR A 103 -35.29 24.20 33.82
CA THR A 103 -35.54 22.78 33.60
C THR A 103 -36.71 22.56 32.65
N GLY A 104 -36.67 21.43 31.95
CA GLY A 104 -37.72 21.01 31.02
C GLY A 104 -37.37 19.72 30.28
N THR A 105 -38.38 19.20 29.54
CA THR A 105 -38.20 18.01 28.69
C THR A 105 -38.57 18.34 27.27
N ILE A 106 -37.69 18.02 26.33
CA ILE A 106 -37.91 18.29 24.90
C ILE A 106 -38.33 16.99 24.23
N ILE A 107 -39.46 17.05 23.49
CA ILE A 107 -40.00 15.94 22.70
C ILE A 107 -40.26 16.39 21.26
N ASP A 108 -40.30 15.43 20.34
CA ASP A 108 -40.73 15.67 18.97
C ASP A 108 -42.28 15.64 18.82
N GLU A 109 -42.79 15.73 17.59
CA GLU A 109 -44.23 15.64 17.29
C GLU A 109 -44.84 14.28 17.63
N GLN A 110 -44.05 13.20 17.56
CA GLN A 110 -44.42 11.84 17.90
C GLN A 110 -44.40 11.57 19.41
N GLY A 111 -43.93 12.53 20.21
CA GLY A 111 -43.78 12.38 21.66
C GLY A 111 -42.49 11.66 22.08
N LEU A 112 -41.57 11.42 21.14
CA LEU A 112 -40.26 10.84 21.46
C LEU A 112 -39.29 11.90 22.00
N PRO A 113 -38.38 11.57 22.96
CA PRO A 113 -37.46 12.53 23.50
C PRO A 113 -36.43 12.99 22.44
N VAL A 114 -36.17 14.31 22.40
CA VAL A 114 -35.13 14.90 21.56
C VAL A 114 -33.86 15.03 22.41
N ALA A 115 -32.94 14.10 22.23
CA ALA A 115 -31.67 14.10 22.93
C ALA A 115 -30.68 15.08 22.28
N TYR A 116 -29.84 15.71 23.11
CA TYR A 116 -28.75 16.62 22.69
C TYR A 116 -29.24 17.90 21.96
N ALA A 117 -30.47 18.35 22.19
CA ALA A 117 -30.92 19.64 21.75
C ALA A 117 -30.18 20.74 22.54
N ASN A 118 -29.80 21.83 21.87
CA ASN A 118 -29.10 22.93 22.48
C ASN A 118 -30.06 23.88 23.18
N ILE A 119 -29.83 24.21 24.42
CA ILE A 119 -30.54 25.20 25.23
C ILE A 119 -29.56 26.34 25.55
N ALA A 120 -29.84 27.53 25.03
CA ALA A 120 -29.13 28.73 25.37
C ALA A 120 -30.02 29.67 26.21
N VAL A 121 -29.54 30.08 27.34
CA VAL A 121 -30.14 31.11 28.20
C VAL A 121 -29.54 32.46 27.84
N LEU A 122 -30.38 33.35 27.34
CA LEU A 122 -30.00 34.66 26.81
C LEU A 122 -30.57 35.77 27.67
N ASN A 123 -29.92 36.93 27.67
CA ASN A 123 -30.45 38.16 28.25
C ASN A 123 -31.59 38.67 27.36
N PRO A 124 -32.79 38.94 27.94
CA PRO A 124 -33.93 39.40 27.16
C PRO A 124 -33.74 40.74 26.45
N SER A 125 -32.84 41.64 26.96
CA SER A 125 -32.67 43.00 26.42
C SER A 125 -31.77 43.04 25.18
N ASP A 126 -30.70 42.21 25.11
CA ASP A 126 -29.68 42.27 24.08
C ASP A 126 -29.35 40.93 23.45
N SER A 127 -30.01 39.83 23.88
CA SER A 127 -29.80 38.48 23.43
C SER A 127 -28.37 37.96 23.64
N THR A 128 -27.59 38.52 24.55
CA THR A 128 -26.28 38.01 24.91
C THR A 128 -26.42 36.67 25.64
N LEU A 129 -25.47 35.74 25.41
CA LEU A 129 -25.47 34.43 26.04
C LEU A 129 -25.08 34.55 27.52
N LEU A 130 -25.98 34.12 28.42
CA LEU A 130 -25.75 34.07 29.86
C LEU A 130 -25.23 32.67 30.29
N SER A 131 -25.87 31.62 29.82
CA SER A 131 -25.50 30.24 30.09
C SER A 131 -26.07 29.30 29.05
N GLY A 132 -25.71 28.04 29.07
CA GLY A 132 -26.22 27.06 28.08
C GLY A 132 -25.98 25.63 28.53
N GLY A 133 -26.72 24.71 27.88
CA GLY A 133 -26.62 23.29 28.10
C GLY A 133 -27.25 22.51 26.95
N VAL A 134 -27.30 21.21 27.10
CA VAL A 134 -27.96 20.30 26.15
C VAL A 134 -28.91 19.35 26.88
N SER A 135 -29.94 18.86 26.19
CA SER A 135 -30.82 17.84 26.73
C SER A 135 -30.12 16.48 26.80
N ASN A 136 -30.45 15.67 27.78
CA ASN A 136 -29.96 14.31 27.90
C ASN A 136 -30.73 13.31 26.99
N GLU A 137 -30.45 12.02 27.09
CA GLU A 137 -31.08 10.95 26.29
C GLU A 137 -32.61 10.86 26.47
N SER A 138 -33.14 11.31 27.60
CA SER A 138 -34.60 11.39 27.83
C SER A 138 -35.23 12.74 27.45
N GLY A 139 -34.46 13.62 26.76
CA GLY A 139 -34.89 14.94 26.35
C GLY A 139 -34.90 15.96 27.48
N TYR A 140 -34.53 15.58 28.73
CA TYR A 140 -34.50 16.46 29.88
C TYR A 140 -33.26 17.34 29.88
N PHE A 141 -33.45 18.61 30.34
CA PHE A 141 -32.33 19.52 30.51
C PHE A 141 -32.46 20.31 31.82
N ALA A 142 -31.29 20.72 32.38
CA ALA A 142 -31.18 21.66 33.49
C ALA A 142 -30.01 22.63 33.23
N VAL A 143 -30.31 23.89 33.05
CA VAL A 143 -29.34 24.96 32.72
C VAL A 143 -29.35 26.02 33.80
N PRO A 144 -28.18 26.33 34.44
CA PRO A 144 -28.11 27.31 35.50
C PRO A 144 -28.30 28.74 35.00
N TYR A 145 -28.97 29.60 35.77
CA TYR A 145 -29.14 31.04 35.51
C TYR A 145 -29.35 31.83 36.79
N GLU A 146 -29.11 33.15 36.76
CA GLU A 146 -29.19 34.04 37.94
C GLU A 146 -30.30 35.07 37.82
N GLN A 147 -30.67 35.46 36.62
CA GLN A 147 -31.60 36.55 36.35
C GLN A 147 -33.04 36.18 36.69
N GLU A 148 -33.91 37.18 36.99
CA GLU A 148 -35.33 36.92 37.23
C GLU A 148 -36.11 36.64 35.94
N GLN A 149 -35.67 37.20 34.83
CA GLN A 149 -36.27 37.00 33.52
C GLN A 149 -35.20 36.68 32.53
N ILE A 150 -35.41 35.62 31.73
CA ILE A 150 -34.47 35.12 30.73
C ILE A 150 -35.18 34.82 29.42
N LEU A 151 -34.43 34.83 28.30
CA LEU A 151 -34.89 34.36 27.00
C LEU A 151 -34.25 32.98 26.72
N ALA A 152 -35.07 31.94 26.74
CA ALA A 152 -34.60 30.60 26.39
C ALA A 152 -34.65 30.37 24.87
N ARG A 153 -33.55 30.01 24.27
CA ARG A 153 -33.47 29.57 22.89
C ARG A 153 -33.16 28.07 22.84
N ILE A 154 -34.10 27.30 22.32
CA ILE A 154 -34.00 25.86 22.21
C ILE A 154 -33.89 25.51 20.71
N SER A 155 -32.83 24.82 20.31
CA SER A 155 -32.55 24.50 18.92
C SER A 155 -32.01 23.12 18.77
N TYR A 156 -32.40 22.44 17.68
CA TYR A 156 -31.89 21.15 17.28
C TYR A 156 -31.89 21.03 15.75
N VAL A 157 -30.94 20.33 15.18
CA VAL A 157 -30.84 20.19 13.72
C VAL A 157 -32.07 19.48 13.17
N GLY A 158 -32.75 20.10 12.19
CA GLY A 158 -33.97 19.58 11.58
C GLY A 158 -35.26 19.99 12.29
N TYR A 159 -35.22 20.87 13.31
CA TYR A 159 -36.35 21.39 14.02
C TYR A 159 -36.36 22.91 14.07
N LYS A 160 -37.57 23.49 14.13
CA LYS A 160 -37.75 24.94 14.30
C LYS A 160 -37.17 25.39 15.67
N THR A 161 -36.32 26.42 15.64
CA THR A 161 -35.80 27.02 16.85
C THR A 161 -36.95 27.69 17.66
N ILE A 162 -37.03 27.36 18.95
CA ILE A 162 -37.98 27.92 19.87
C ILE A 162 -37.31 29.01 20.65
N LEU A 163 -37.87 30.22 20.65
CA LEU A 163 -37.51 31.33 21.51
C LEU A 163 -38.64 31.56 22.50
N ARG A 164 -38.35 31.52 23.81
CA ARG A 164 -39.37 31.69 24.86
C ARG A 164 -38.86 32.60 25.97
N LEU A 165 -39.58 33.66 26.24
CA LEU A 165 -39.31 34.50 27.40
C LEU A 165 -39.80 33.76 28.66
N CYS A 166 -38.94 33.59 29.64
CA CYS A 166 -39.18 32.76 30.80
C CYS A 166 -39.01 33.62 32.09
N ASN A 167 -39.99 33.50 32.93
CA ASN A 167 -40.00 34.05 34.31
C ASN A 167 -40.24 32.93 35.35
N LYS A 168 -40.20 31.67 34.90
CA LYS A 168 -40.33 30.46 35.72
C LYS A 168 -39.15 29.54 35.43
N SER A 169 -38.68 28.82 36.45
CA SER A 169 -37.59 27.88 36.36
C SER A 169 -37.93 26.59 35.65
N GLU A 170 -39.20 26.17 35.67
CA GLU A 170 -39.65 24.92 35.04
C GLU A 170 -40.49 25.23 33.79
N LEU A 171 -40.05 24.74 32.63
CA LEU A 171 -40.72 24.93 31.32
C LEU A 171 -41.67 23.80 30.99
N GLY A 172 -41.67 22.72 31.77
CA GLY A 172 -42.45 21.50 31.48
C GLY A 172 -42.01 20.81 30.16
N THR A 173 -42.97 20.21 29.47
CA THR A 173 -42.71 19.53 28.22
C THR A 173 -42.75 20.51 27.05
N ILE A 174 -41.70 20.53 26.27
CA ILE A 174 -41.51 21.40 25.09
C ILE A 174 -41.52 20.53 23.86
N ARG A 175 -42.51 20.77 22.99
CA ARG A 175 -42.65 20.02 21.74
C ARG A 175 -41.99 20.78 20.58
N MET A 176 -40.98 20.19 19.95
CA MET A 176 -40.30 20.75 18.78
C MET A 176 -41.02 20.29 17.47
N GLN A 177 -41.20 21.25 16.56
CA GLN A 177 -41.73 20.98 15.23
C GLN A 177 -40.63 20.79 14.21
N PRO A 178 -40.68 19.78 13.32
CA PRO A 178 -39.74 19.64 12.22
C PRO A 178 -39.66 20.90 11.38
N ASP A 179 -38.49 21.28 10.99
CA ASP A 179 -38.25 22.40 10.10
C ASP A 179 -37.87 21.88 8.72
N ASN A 180 -38.84 21.95 7.77
CA ASN A 180 -38.58 21.60 6.38
C ASN A 180 -37.90 22.78 5.67
N TYR A 181 -36.69 23.14 6.08
CA TYR A 181 -35.86 24.02 5.27
C TYR A 181 -35.38 23.26 4.04
N THR A 182 -35.96 23.50 2.89
CA THR A 182 -35.30 23.48 1.62
C THR A 182 -34.27 24.58 1.65
N LEU A 183 -33.02 24.24 2.01
CA LEU A 183 -31.90 25.14 1.93
C LEU A 183 -31.64 25.48 0.46
N ASN A 184 -32.22 26.61 -0.01
CA ASN A 184 -31.64 27.40 -1.10
C ASN A 184 -30.41 28.16 -0.57
N GLY A 185 -29.55 27.44 0.10
CA GLY A 185 -28.23 27.91 0.47
C GLY A 185 -27.26 27.47 -0.62
N VAL A 186 -26.58 28.42 -1.23
CA VAL A 186 -25.32 28.18 -1.89
C VAL A 186 -24.40 27.54 -0.85
N VAL A 187 -24.37 26.20 -0.83
CA VAL A 187 -23.34 25.47 -0.15
C VAL A 187 -22.09 25.76 -0.98
N VAL A 188 -21.26 26.67 -0.52
CA VAL A 188 -19.84 26.71 -0.88
C VAL A 188 -19.27 25.45 -0.24
N GLN A 189 -19.48 24.30 -0.86
CA GLN A 189 -18.61 23.16 -0.67
C GLN A 189 -17.27 23.62 -1.23
N GLY A 190 -16.40 24.07 -0.36
CA GLY A 190 -14.99 24.12 -0.67
C GLY A 190 -14.62 22.68 -1.00
N GLU A 191 -14.59 22.33 -2.30
CA GLU A 191 -14.07 21.06 -2.75
C GLU A 191 -12.63 21.00 -2.22
N ARG A 192 -12.37 20.07 -1.28
CA ARG A 192 -10.99 19.81 -0.86
C ARG A 192 -10.20 19.53 -2.13
N PRO A 193 -9.04 20.16 -2.34
CA PRO A 193 -8.23 19.88 -3.51
C PRO A 193 -8.01 18.38 -3.61
N LYS A 194 -8.33 17.78 -4.75
CA LYS A 194 -8.23 16.32 -4.94
C LYS A 194 -6.80 15.83 -4.86
N VAL A 195 -5.91 16.63 -5.39
CA VAL A 195 -4.46 16.37 -5.43
C VAL A 195 -3.75 17.55 -4.80
N VAL A 196 -2.86 17.27 -3.86
CA VAL A 196 -2.10 18.27 -3.10
C VAL A 196 -0.68 17.77 -2.93
N LEU A 197 0.31 18.65 -3.10
CA LEU A 197 1.69 18.38 -2.69
C LEU A 197 1.85 18.62 -1.19
N GLN A 198 2.41 17.66 -0.49
CA GLN A 198 2.81 17.76 0.90
C GLN A 198 4.26 17.29 1.06
N GLY A 199 5.19 18.21 1.24
CA GLY A 199 6.61 17.87 1.13
C GLY A 199 6.97 17.38 -0.27
N ASN A 200 7.65 16.23 -0.35
CA ASN A 200 7.98 15.55 -1.59
C ASN A 200 6.92 14.48 -1.98
N SER A 201 5.76 14.50 -1.33
CA SER A 201 4.68 13.54 -1.56
C SER A 201 3.54 14.18 -2.33
N LEU A 202 3.00 13.48 -3.32
CA LEU A 202 1.74 13.78 -3.95
C LEU A 202 0.61 13.09 -3.17
N MET A 203 -0.30 13.86 -2.61
CA MET A 203 -1.47 13.37 -1.87
C MET A 203 -2.70 13.47 -2.76
N MET A 204 -3.37 12.36 -3.04
CA MET A 204 -4.66 12.33 -3.71
C MET A 204 -5.76 11.95 -2.73
N ASN A 205 -6.70 12.85 -2.49
CA ASN A 205 -7.87 12.57 -1.67
C ASN A 205 -8.84 11.69 -2.44
N VAL A 206 -9.27 10.59 -1.84
CA VAL A 206 -10.26 9.66 -2.37
C VAL A 206 -11.61 9.88 -1.70
N GLU A 207 -11.59 10.08 -0.37
CA GLU A 207 -12.78 10.34 0.44
C GLU A 207 -13.55 11.57 -0.03
N GLY A 208 -14.86 11.42 -0.24
CA GLY A 208 -15.75 12.46 -0.74
C GLY A 208 -15.60 12.76 -2.23
N THR A 209 -14.88 11.92 -2.99
CA THR A 209 -14.69 12.08 -4.44
C THR A 209 -15.34 10.92 -5.21
N VAL A 210 -15.42 11.07 -6.52
CA VAL A 210 -15.89 9.98 -7.42
C VAL A 210 -15.01 8.73 -7.34
N MET A 211 -13.77 8.88 -6.86
CA MET A 211 -12.83 7.76 -6.68
C MET A 211 -13.31 6.73 -5.65
N GLU A 212 -14.17 7.11 -4.71
CA GLU A 212 -14.79 6.15 -3.77
C GLU A 212 -15.64 5.09 -4.46
N ARG A 213 -16.07 5.32 -5.70
CA ARG A 213 -16.96 4.43 -6.46
C ARG A 213 -16.22 3.53 -7.44
N MET A 214 -14.89 3.62 -7.52
CA MET A 214 -14.10 2.89 -8.52
C MET A 214 -14.03 1.37 -8.30
N GLY A 215 -14.35 0.93 -7.12
CA GLY A 215 -14.36 -0.49 -6.76
C GLY A 215 -13.19 -0.86 -5.87
N THR A 216 -11.97 -0.87 -6.35
CA THR A 216 -10.79 -1.35 -5.61
C THR A 216 -9.68 -0.29 -5.50
N ALA A 217 -8.71 -0.53 -4.63
CA ALA A 217 -7.48 0.27 -4.59
C ALA A 217 -6.68 0.15 -5.89
N GLU A 218 -6.71 -1.00 -6.55
CA GLU A 218 -6.09 -1.18 -7.87
C GLU A 218 -6.69 -0.21 -8.89
N ASP A 219 -8.02 -0.09 -8.92
CA ASP A 219 -8.72 0.86 -9.78
C ASP A 219 -8.39 2.30 -9.41
N VAL A 220 -8.32 2.62 -8.11
CA VAL A 220 -7.93 3.96 -7.63
C VAL A 220 -6.50 4.28 -8.03
N LEU A 221 -5.54 3.36 -7.82
CA LEU A 221 -4.14 3.58 -8.16
C LEU A 221 -3.94 3.85 -9.65
N SER A 222 -4.71 3.19 -10.51
CA SER A 222 -4.66 3.45 -11.96
C SER A 222 -5.10 4.88 -12.33
N ARG A 223 -5.69 5.63 -11.39
CA ARG A 223 -6.15 7.02 -11.52
C ARG A 223 -5.32 8.00 -10.67
N VAL A 224 -4.31 7.53 -9.97
CA VAL A 224 -3.39 8.44 -9.28
C VAL A 224 -2.43 9.03 -10.32
N PRO A 225 -2.24 10.36 -10.33
CA PRO A 225 -1.25 10.97 -11.22
C PRO A 225 0.10 10.28 -11.10
N MET A 226 0.82 10.14 -12.23
CA MET A 226 2.15 9.54 -12.34
C MET A 226 2.22 8.01 -12.18
N ILE A 227 1.15 7.35 -11.84
CA ILE A 227 1.12 5.89 -11.74
C ILE A 227 0.63 5.31 -13.07
N ALA A 228 1.39 4.41 -13.64
CA ALA A 228 1.04 3.62 -14.78
C ALA A 228 0.84 2.16 -14.35
N LYS A 229 -0.24 1.53 -14.81
CA LYS A 229 -0.40 0.08 -14.67
C LYS A 229 0.32 -0.60 -15.81
N ARG A 230 1.25 -1.51 -15.51
CA ARG A 230 1.95 -2.35 -16.49
C ARG A 230 1.77 -3.82 -16.13
N GLY A 231 1.07 -4.55 -16.98
CA GLY A 231 0.69 -5.93 -16.68
C GLY A 231 -0.12 -6.03 -15.38
N GLU A 232 0.35 -6.82 -14.46
CA GLU A 232 -0.27 -6.96 -13.13
C GLU A 232 0.27 -5.96 -12.09
N GLY A 233 1.29 -5.15 -12.44
CA GLY A 233 1.98 -4.23 -11.54
C GLY A 233 1.66 -2.77 -11.75
N PHE A 234 2.26 -1.94 -10.90
CA PHE A 234 2.25 -0.49 -11.00
C PHE A 234 3.67 0.04 -11.12
N GLU A 235 3.80 1.08 -11.90
CA GLU A 235 5.06 1.80 -12.11
C GLU A 235 4.84 3.29 -11.88
N ILE A 236 5.77 3.95 -11.22
CA ILE A 236 5.82 5.40 -11.19
C ILE A 236 6.67 5.84 -12.36
N LEU A 237 6.10 6.70 -13.21
CA LEU A 237 6.74 7.18 -14.44
C LEU A 237 8.15 7.74 -14.16
N GLY A 238 9.16 7.17 -14.81
CA GLY A 238 10.56 7.51 -14.63
C GLY A 238 11.22 7.01 -13.35
N LYS A 239 10.55 6.17 -12.54
CA LYS A 239 11.07 5.65 -11.27
C LYS A 239 11.01 4.13 -11.15
N GLY A 240 10.26 3.45 -12.03
CA GLY A 240 10.03 2.01 -11.96
C GLY A 240 9.00 1.62 -10.91
N SER A 241 9.08 0.36 -10.45
CA SER A 241 8.11 -0.23 -9.54
C SER A 241 8.23 0.33 -8.12
N PRO A 242 7.17 0.89 -7.52
CA PRO A 242 7.17 1.40 -6.15
C PRO A 242 6.98 0.30 -5.13
N LEU A 243 7.42 0.54 -3.88
CA LEU A 243 6.87 -0.17 -2.74
C LEU A 243 5.48 0.37 -2.40
N ILE A 244 4.51 -0.53 -2.21
CA ILE A 244 3.13 -0.13 -1.90
C ILE A 244 2.80 -0.52 -0.46
N TYR A 245 2.31 0.46 0.30
CA TYR A 245 1.86 0.30 1.68
C TYR A 245 0.36 0.53 1.79
N LEU A 246 -0.29 -0.31 2.55
CA LEU A 246 -1.65 -0.10 3.04
C LEU A 246 -1.57 0.41 4.47
N ASN A 247 -1.87 1.69 4.68
CA ASN A 247 -1.54 2.43 5.90
C ASN A 247 -0.01 2.36 6.15
N ASN A 248 0.41 1.66 7.18
CA ASN A 248 1.82 1.50 7.48
C ASN A 248 2.38 0.14 7.03
N ARG A 249 1.54 -0.81 6.59
CA ARG A 249 1.95 -2.16 6.22
C ARG A 249 2.33 -2.24 4.74
N LYS A 250 3.53 -2.74 4.42
CA LYS A 250 3.89 -3.12 3.05
C LYS A 250 2.96 -4.23 2.55
N LEU A 251 2.48 -4.11 1.33
CA LEU A 251 1.77 -5.19 0.66
C LEU A 251 2.73 -6.34 0.36
N SER A 252 2.29 -7.55 0.63
CA SER A 252 3.06 -8.77 0.30
C SER A 252 2.85 -9.19 -1.15
N ASP A 253 1.66 -8.90 -1.68
CA ASP A 253 1.24 -9.20 -3.03
C ASP A 253 0.36 -8.05 -3.56
N LEU A 254 0.55 -7.68 -4.81
CA LEU A 254 -0.25 -6.66 -5.49
C LEU A 254 -1.74 -7.04 -5.61
N ASN A 255 -2.06 -8.33 -5.58
CA ASN A 255 -3.43 -8.80 -5.52
C ASN A 255 -4.18 -8.29 -4.27
N GLU A 256 -3.48 -7.91 -3.20
CA GLU A 256 -4.10 -7.29 -2.03
C GLU A 256 -4.79 -5.96 -2.37
N LEU A 257 -4.34 -5.24 -3.41
CA LEU A 257 -4.97 -4.00 -3.87
C LEU A 257 -6.40 -4.21 -4.36
N ARG A 258 -6.69 -5.37 -4.92
CA ARG A 258 -8.03 -5.75 -5.35
C ARG A 258 -8.98 -5.96 -4.17
N ASN A 259 -8.43 -6.12 -2.96
CA ASN A 259 -9.23 -6.31 -1.74
C ASN A 259 -9.54 -5.01 -1.01
N VAL A 260 -8.72 -4.00 -1.18
CA VAL A 260 -8.94 -2.70 -0.54
C VAL A 260 -9.99 -1.95 -1.33
N GLN A 261 -11.07 -1.62 -0.66
CA GLN A 261 -12.20 -0.91 -1.25
C GLN A 261 -11.87 0.55 -1.49
N SER A 262 -12.27 1.06 -2.64
CA SER A 262 -12.12 2.49 -2.95
C SER A 262 -12.87 3.39 -1.95
N ASP A 263 -14.04 2.98 -1.47
CA ASP A 263 -14.81 3.72 -0.46
C ASP A 263 -14.23 3.66 0.95
N ASN A 264 -13.33 2.70 1.22
CA ASN A 264 -12.55 2.64 2.46
C ASN A 264 -11.25 3.44 2.40
N ILE A 265 -10.86 3.91 1.21
CA ILE A 265 -9.65 4.71 1.06
C ILE A 265 -9.97 6.16 1.43
N LYS A 266 -9.15 6.73 2.31
CA LYS A 266 -9.20 8.15 2.65
C LYS A 266 -8.39 8.97 1.64
N LYS A 267 -7.16 8.55 1.38
CA LYS A 267 -6.23 9.20 0.45
C LYS A 267 -5.14 8.25 -0.01
N VAL A 268 -4.53 8.55 -1.12
CA VAL A 268 -3.32 7.90 -1.63
C VAL A 268 -2.18 8.91 -1.59
N GLU A 269 -1.03 8.49 -1.12
CA GLU A 269 0.20 9.27 -1.06
C GLU A 269 1.24 8.63 -1.96
N VAL A 270 1.85 9.41 -2.85
CA VAL A 270 2.94 8.98 -3.74
C VAL A 270 4.19 9.73 -3.35
N ILE A 271 5.19 9.02 -2.83
CA ILE A 271 6.48 9.55 -2.40
C ILE A 271 7.50 9.21 -3.48
N GLN A 272 7.96 10.22 -4.22
CA GLN A 272 8.85 10.01 -5.36
C GLN A 272 10.32 9.81 -4.97
N ASN A 273 10.78 10.48 -3.93
CA ASN A 273 12.09 10.31 -3.33
C ASN A 273 11.90 10.01 -1.85
N PRO A 274 11.71 8.72 -1.48
CA PRO A 274 11.49 8.34 -0.10
C PRO A 274 12.64 8.81 0.80
N GLY A 275 12.36 9.18 2.04
CA GLY A 275 13.37 9.63 3.03
C GLY A 275 14.28 8.49 3.50
N ALA A 276 15.20 8.81 4.41
CA ALA A 276 16.24 7.89 4.91
C ALA A 276 15.68 6.66 5.67
N ARG A 277 14.45 6.74 6.18
CA ARG A 277 13.75 5.61 6.84
C ARG A 277 13.47 4.42 5.91
N TYR A 278 13.41 4.66 4.62
CA TYR A 278 13.25 3.60 3.62
C TYR A 278 14.60 3.08 3.19
N ASP A 279 14.67 1.78 2.87
CA ASP A 279 15.86 1.15 2.35
C ASP A 279 16.40 1.91 1.12
N ALA A 280 17.73 1.95 0.96
CA ALA A 280 18.37 2.70 -0.11
C ALA A 280 18.03 2.19 -1.52
N THR A 281 17.48 0.97 -1.65
CA THR A 281 17.02 0.42 -2.93
C THR A 281 15.61 0.87 -3.33
N VAL A 282 14.90 1.62 -2.46
CA VAL A 282 13.52 2.06 -2.70
C VAL A 282 13.50 3.34 -3.51
N ASN A 283 13.16 3.28 -4.77
CA ASN A 283 13.08 4.46 -5.66
C ASN A 283 11.81 5.28 -5.48
N ALA A 284 10.70 4.64 -5.07
CA ALA A 284 9.44 5.32 -4.85
C ALA A 284 8.53 4.50 -3.91
N VAL A 285 7.60 5.18 -3.25
CA VAL A 285 6.64 4.57 -2.33
C VAL A 285 5.23 5.08 -2.62
N ILE A 286 4.26 4.18 -2.58
CA ILE A 286 2.83 4.51 -2.57
C ILE A 286 2.27 4.10 -1.21
N VAL A 287 1.59 5.02 -0.52
CA VAL A 287 0.90 4.72 0.74
C VAL A 287 -0.60 4.94 0.55
N ILE A 288 -1.37 3.88 0.70
CA ILE A 288 -2.84 3.94 0.70
C ILE A 288 -3.29 4.09 2.15
N HIS A 289 -3.85 5.26 2.46
CA HIS A 289 -4.44 5.54 3.78
C HIS A 289 -5.92 5.20 3.78
N THR A 290 -6.34 4.30 4.66
CA THR A 290 -7.74 3.93 4.80
C THR A 290 -8.44 4.78 5.86
N LYS A 291 -9.78 4.77 5.84
CA LYS A 291 -10.60 5.34 6.90
C LYS A 291 -10.39 4.56 8.20
N ARG A 292 -10.72 5.17 9.35
CA ARG A 292 -10.62 4.44 10.63
C ARG A 292 -11.62 3.28 10.65
N ALA A 293 -11.20 2.15 11.19
CA ALA A 293 -12.07 1.00 11.40
C ALA A 293 -13.19 1.36 12.37
N ALA A 294 -14.43 1.14 11.96
CA ALA A 294 -15.61 1.26 12.79
C ALA A 294 -16.35 -0.09 12.80
N GLY A 295 -16.82 -0.54 13.96
CA GLY A 295 -17.60 -1.77 14.10
C GLY A 295 -16.84 -2.92 14.78
N GLU A 296 -17.56 -3.65 15.60
CA GLU A 296 -17.15 -4.90 16.26
C GLU A 296 -17.77 -6.11 15.58
N GLY A 297 -17.30 -7.30 15.92
CA GLY A 297 -17.82 -8.58 15.44
C GLY A 297 -17.14 -9.11 14.20
N LEU A 298 -17.82 -10.00 13.50
CA LEU A 298 -17.33 -10.70 12.32
C LEU A 298 -17.52 -9.85 11.05
N GLY A 299 -16.46 -9.60 10.32
CA GLY A 299 -16.44 -9.06 8.98
C GLY A 299 -16.06 -10.12 7.94
N VAL A 300 -16.75 -10.15 6.81
CA VAL A 300 -16.54 -11.11 5.73
C VAL A 300 -16.48 -10.39 4.40
N GLU A 301 -15.45 -10.66 3.59
CA GLU A 301 -15.38 -10.23 2.20
C GLU A 301 -15.06 -11.41 1.30
N LEU A 302 -15.83 -11.56 0.25
CA LEU A 302 -15.67 -12.58 -0.78
C LEU A 302 -15.43 -11.89 -2.12
N THR A 303 -14.39 -12.30 -2.83
CA THR A 303 -14.10 -11.78 -4.17
C THR A 303 -13.85 -12.93 -5.11
N SER A 304 -14.52 -12.91 -6.26
CA SER A 304 -14.30 -13.80 -7.39
C SER A 304 -13.92 -12.96 -8.61
N TRP A 305 -12.82 -13.31 -9.25
CA TRP A 305 -12.33 -12.63 -10.44
C TRP A 305 -11.98 -13.66 -11.51
N ASN A 306 -12.55 -13.50 -12.67
CA ASN A 306 -12.43 -14.43 -13.79
C ASN A 306 -11.98 -13.68 -15.04
N ARG A 307 -11.01 -14.24 -15.75
CA ARG A 307 -10.48 -13.71 -16.99
C ARG A 307 -10.55 -14.78 -18.08
N LYS A 308 -11.00 -14.39 -19.27
CA LYS A 308 -11.01 -15.22 -20.47
C LYS A 308 -10.38 -14.45 -21.64
N GLY A 309 -9.24 -14.95 -22.14
CA GLY A 309 -8.62 -14.67 -23.42
C GLY A 309 -8.47 -15.98 -24.19
N HIS A 310 -7.32 -16.25 -24.79
CA HIS A 310 -6.93 -17.60 -25.24
C HIS A 310 -6.76 -18.54 -24.04
N GLY A 311 -6.14 -18.04 -22.98
CA GLY A 311 -6.07 -18.68 -21.67
C GLY A 311 -7.31 -18.43 -20.82
N TYR A 312 -7.25 -18.92 -19.59
CA TYR A 312 -8.25 -18.69 -18.55
C TYR A 312 -7.56 -18.45 -17.20
N ALA A 313 -8.08 -17.51 -16.43
CA ALA A 313 -7.64 -17.31 -15.08
C ALA A 313 -8.86 -17.13 -14.15
N ASN A 314 -8.76 -17.72 -12.96
CA ASN A 314 -9.72 -17.59 -11.89
C ASN A 314 -8.99 -17.29 -10.59
N ASN A 315 -9.45 -16.30 -9.84
CA ASN A 315 -8.89 -15.90 -8.55
C ASN A 315 -10.05 -15.76 -7.55
N GLU A 316 -9.97 -16.52 -6.48
CA GLU A 316 -10.94 -16.53 -5.40
C GLU A 316 -10.29 -16.06 -4.10
N ARG A 317 -10.98 -15.19 -3.36
CA ARG A 317 -10.48 -14.69 -2.10
C ARG A 317 -11.55 -14.62 -1.03
N ILE A 318 -11.16 -14.98 0.18
CA ILE A 318 -11.96 -14.90 1.40
C ILE A 318 -11.15 -14.12 2.44
N ASN A 319 -11.65 -12.97 2.86
CA ASN A 319 -11.10 -12.20 3.97
C ASN A 319 -12.06 -12.26 5.14
N LEU A 320 -11.57 -12.68 6.27
CA LEU A 320 -12.29 -12.77 7.54
C LEU A 320 -11.61 -11.87 8.56
N THR A 321 -12.38 -11.12 9.30
CA THR A 321 -11.91 -10.32 10.43
C THR A 321 -12.86 -10.46 11.60
N TYR A 322 -12.32 -10.66 12.81
CA TYR A 322 -13.12 -10.66 14.03
C TYR A 322 -12.54 -9.63 15.00
N ARG A 323 -13.39 -8.74 15.48
CA ARG A 323 -13.00 -7.64 16.37
C ARG A 323 -13.79 -7.66 17.65
N THR A 324 -13.08 -7.49 18.76
CA THR A 324 -13.71 -7.31 20.07
C THR A 324 -12.77 -6.45 20.94
N GLY A 325 -13.25 -5.28 21.34
CA GLY A 325 -12.43 -4.33 22.10
C GLY A 325 -11.11 -3.99 21.40
N GLY A 326 -9.99 -4.20 22.09
CA GLY A 326 -8.64 -3.97 21.55
C GLY A 326 -8.11 -5.06 20.60
N LEU A 327 -8.75 -6.24 20.55
CA LEU A 327 -8.31 -7.39 19.77
C LEU A 327 -8.92 -7.40 18.36
N GLU A 328 -8.10 -7.64 17.35
CA GLU A 328 -8.51 -8.00 16.00
C GLU A 328 -7.80 -9.29 15.59
N LEU A 329 -8.56 -10.29 15.18
CA LEU A 329 -8.07 -11.49 14.50
C LEU A 329 -8.41 -11.37 13.02
N PHE A 330 -7.50 -11.77 12.15
CA PHE A 330 -7.76 -11.79 10.73
C PHE A 330 -7.23 -13.05 10.05
N ALA A 331 -7.95 -13.48 9.01
CA ALA A 331 -7.56 -14.56 8.12
C ALA A 331 -7.82 -14.13 6.68
N ASN A 332 -6.81 -14.27 5.83
CA ASN A 332 -6.92 -14.02 4.40
C ASN A 332 -6.56 -15.32 3.67
N LEU A 333 -7.48 -15.84 2.89
CA LEU A 333 -7.30 -17.02 2.07
C LEU A 333 -7.41 -16.60 0.60
N PHE A 334 -6.44 -16.99 -0.21
CA PHE A 334 -6.41 -16.69 -1.64
C PHE A 334 -6.08 -17.94 -2.41
N GLY A 335 -6.92 -18.29 -3.37
CA GLY A 335 -6.70 -19.35 -4.32
C GLY A 335 -6.76 -18.80 -5.75
N ALA A 336 -5.83 -19.24 -6.60
CA ALA A 336 -5.83 -18.87 -8.00
C ALA A 336 -5.50 -20.07 -8.89
N TYR A 337 -6.07 -20.06 -10.07
CA TYR A 337 -5.67 -20.95 -11.15
C TYR A 337 -5.53 -20.14 -12.43
N ASN A 338 -4.32 -20.10 -12.99
CA ASN A 338 -4.02 -19.38 -14.21
C ASN A 338 -3.55 -20.37 -15.29
N LYS A 339 -4.26 -20.44 -16.41
CA LYS A 339 -3.78 -21.04 -17.65
C LYS A 339 -3.42 -19.90 -18.58
N ARG A 340 -2.13 -19.62 -18.73
CA ARG A 340 -1.60 -18.59 -19.63
C ARG A 340 -1.21 -19.22 -20.96
N TRP A 341 -1.44 -18.48 -22.00
CA TRP A 341 -0.99 -18.76 -23.35
C TRP A 341 -0.04 -17.65 -23.78
N SER A 342 1.04 -17.98 -24.45
CA SER A 342 1.92 -17.01 -25.10
C SER A 342 2.41 -17.53 -26.44
N ARG A 343 2.64 -16.60 -27.34
CA ARG A 343 3.26 -16.83 -28.64
C ARG A 343 4.37 -15.81 -28.83
N GLY A 344 5.52 -16.27 -29.33
CA GLY A 344 6.65 -15.42 -29.63
C GLY A 344 7.26 -15.79 -30.97
N ASP A 345 7.66 -14.78 -31.73
CA ASP A 345 8.51 -14.90 -32.89
C ASP A 345 9.82 -14.17 -32.56
N PHE A 346 10.95 -14.88 -32.67
CA PHE A 346 12.26 -14.40 -32.27
C PHE A 346 13.22 -14.52 -33.46
N GLU A 347 14.10 -13.54 -33.63
CA GLU A 347 15.19 -13.57 -34.59
C GLU A 347 16.45 -13.13 -33.85
N GLN A 348 17.45 -13.99 -33.87
CA GLN A 348 18.74 -13.73 -33.26
C GLN A 348 19.79 -13.76 -34.35
N THR A 349 20.59 -12.69 -34.45
CA THR A 349 21.75 -12.62 -35.34
C THR A 349 23.01 -12.55 -34.49
N VAL A 350 23.93 -13.47 -34.73
CA VAL A 350 25.25 -13.55 -34.08
C VAL A 350 26.32 -13.20 -35.06
N PHE A 351 27.09 -12.19 -34.76
CA PHE A 351 28.18 -11.65 -35.57
C PHE A 351 29.52 -12.28 -35.15
N ALA A 352 29.88 -13.38 -35.77
CA ALA A 352 31.16 -14.08 -35.63
C ALA A 352 31.83 -14.15 -37.01
N ASP A 353 32.86 -15.01 -37.19
CA ASP A 353 33.49 -15.26 -38.48
C ASP A 353 32.46 -15.74 -39.51
N THR A 354 31.46 -16.46 -39.08
CA THR A 354 30.24 -16.82 -39.80
C THR A 354 29.06 -16.03 -39.25
N LEU A 355 28.26 -15.45 -40.12
CA LEU A 355 27.02 -14.76 -39.70
C LEU A 355 25.94 -15.80 -39.42
N TRP A 356 25.63 -16.01 -38.12
CA TRP A 356 24.57 -16.93 -37.74
C TRP A 356 23.24 -16.17 -37.56
N THR A 357 22.22 -16.66 -38.26
CA THR A 357 20.84 -16.16 -38.04
C THR A 357 19.97 -17.31 -37.58
N ILE A 358 19.30 -17.14 -36.43
CA ILE A 358 18.41 -18.10 -35.82
C ILE A 358 17.02 -17.45 -35.77
N THR A 359 16.05 -18.06 -36.45
CA THR A 359 14.64 -17.66 -36.37
C THR A 359 13.88 -18.67 -35.56
N ASN A 360 13.19 -18.22 -34.54
CA ASN A 360 12.46 -19.07 -33.59
C ASN A 360 10.99 -18.69 -33.58
N ARG A 361 10.13 -19.68 -33.67
CA ARG A 361 8.69 -19.52 -33.49
C ARG A 361 8.26 -20.36 -32.29
N GLN A 362 7.91 -19.67 -31.21
CA GLN A 362 7.59 -20.31 -29.94
C GLN A 362 6.09 -20.23 -29.62
N HIS A 363 5.56 -21.32 -29.08
CA HIS A 363 4.26 -21.39 -28.44
C HIS A 363 4.41 -21.97 -27.03
N ALA A 364 3.83 -21.30 -26.02
CA ALA A 364 3.91 -21.80 -24.65
C ALA A 364 2.56 -21.76 -23.93
N ILE A 365 2.32 -22.77 -23.11
CA ILE A 365 1.18 -22.86 -22.20
C ILE A 365 1.68 -23.09 -20.79
N ALA A 366 1.44 -22.11 -19.93
CA ALA A 366 1.75 -22.20 -18.51
C ALA A 366 0.46 -22.42 -17.69
N ARG A 367 0.52 -23.34 -16.72
CA ARG A 367 -0.55 -23.59 -15.74
C ARG A 367 0.01 -23.31 -14.36
N ASN A 368 -0.64 -22.39 -13.64
CA ASN A 368 -0.20 -21.94 -12.33
C ASN A 368 -1.36 -22.01 -11.34
N PRO A 369 -1.54 -23.10 -10.59
CA PRO A 369 -2.30 -23.11 -9.37
C PRO A 369 -1.50 -22.46 -8.24
N PHE A 370 -2.14 -21.57 -7.51
CA PHE A 370 -1.55 -20.80 -6.42
C PHE A 370 -2.49 -20.82 -5.21
N LEU A 371 -1.92 -20.98 -4.00
CA LEU A 371 -2.66 -20.94 -2.75
C LEU A 371 -1.87 -20.14 -1.70
N GLU A 372 -2.52 -19.19 -1.06
CA GLU A 372 -1.96 -18.41 0.04
C GLU A 372 -2.93 -18.37 1.21
N GLY A 373 -2.39 -18.57 2.40
CA GLY A 373 -3.09 -18.35 3.66
C GLY A 373 -2.30 -17.42 4.55
N ARG A 374 -2.93 -16.37 5.06
CA ARG A 374 -2.36 -15.45 6.06
C ARG A 374 -3.29 -15.37 7.26
N PHE A 375 -2.74 -15.58 8.45
CA PHE A 375 -3.43 -15.54 9.72
C PHE A 375 -2.68 -14.62 10.66
N GLY A 376 -3.38 -13.74 11.35
CA GLY A 376 -2.71 -12.81 12.22
C GLY A 376 -3.64 -12.17 13.25
N LEU A 377 -3.00 -11.42 14.12
CA LEU A 377 -3.68 -10.69 15.19
C LEU A 377 -3.10 -9.30 15.36
N ASN A 378 -3.93 -8.40 15.84
CA ASN A 378 -3.56 -7.09 16.36
C ASN A 378 -4.17 -6.93 17.74
N TYR A 379 -3.40 -6.42 18.67
CA TYR A 379 -3.85 -6.12 20.00
C TYR A 379 -3.49 -4.69 20.39
N GLN A 380 -4.49 -3.87 20.55
CA GLN A 380 -4.36 -2.52 21.08
C GLN A 380 -4.39 -2.60 22.59
N ILE A 381 -3.21 -2.50 23.24
CA ILE A 381 -3.07 -2.56 24.68
C ILE A 381 -3.79 -1.37 25.34
N ASN A 382 -3.58 -0.19 24.74
CA ASN A 382 -4.24 1.07 25.08
C ASN A 382 -4.14 2.03 23.87
N ASP A 383 -4.56 3.30 24.04
CA ASP A 383 -4.53 4.29 22.94
C ASP A 383 -3.12 4.57 22.41
N ASN A 384 -2.10 4.36 23.22
CA ASN A 384 -0.70 4.65 22.89
C ASN A 384 0.10 3.42 22.47
N HIS A 385 -0.33 2.18 22.78
CA HIS A 385 0.45 0.98 22.58
C HIS A 385 -0.32 -0.09 21.81
N SER A 386 0.29 -0.62 20.79
CA SER A 386 -0.26 -1.71 19.97
C SER A 386 0.84 -2.70 19.61
N LEU A 387 0.51 -3.97 19.58
CA LEU A 387 1.36 -5.03 19.08
C LEU A 387 0.56 -5.97 18.17
N GLY A 388 1.24 -6.73 17.37
CA GLY A 388 0.60 -7.74 16.54
C GLY A 388 1.60 -8.53 15.73
N GLY A 389 1.07 -9.43 14.94
CA GLY A 389 1.89 -10.24 14.06
C GLY A 389 1.03 -11.06 13.12
N PHE A 390 1.67 -11.65 12.13
CA PHE A 390 1.04 -12.60 11.24
C PHE A 390 1.99 -13.73 10.88
N TYR A 391 1.39 -14.86 10.52
CA TYR A 391 2.01 -15.94 9.80
C TYR A 391 1.36 -16.05 8.43
N GLN A 392 2.18 -16.14 7.38
CA GLN A 392 1.74 -16.37 5.99
C GLN A 392 2.42 -17.60 5.44
N ASN A 393 1.63 -18.39 4.73
CA ASN A 393 2.08 -19.54 3.99
C ASN A 393 1.64 -19.42 2.54
N THR A 394 2.58 -19.60 1.60
CA THR A 394 2.30 -19.49 0.17
C THR A 394 2.78 -20.76 -0.53
N TYR A 395 1.89 -21.37 -1.30
CA TYR A 395 2.18 -22.47 -2.19
C TYR A 395 1.99 -22.03 -3.64
N ASP A 396 3.04 -22.19 -4.44
CA ASP A 396 3.06 -21.84 -5.86
C ASP A 396 3.62 -22.99 -6.68
N TYR A 397 2.91 -23.32 -7.74
CA TYR A 397 3.32 -24.36 -8.69
C TYR A 397 3.10 -23.85 -10.11
N VAL A 398 4.13 -23.91 -10.96
CA VAL A 398 4.02 -23.55 -12.37
C VAL A 398 4.47 -24.73 -13.22
N LYS A 399 3.61 -25.14 -14.16
CA LYS A 399 3.96 -26.09 -15.22
C LYS A 399 3.85 -25.39 -16.55
N THR A 400 4.98 -25.18 -17.22
CA THR A 400 5.06 -24.64 -18.57
C THR A 400 5.38 -25.75 -19.55
N ARG A 401 4.63 -25.81 -20.63
CA ARG A 401 4.97 -26.57 -21.82
C ARG A 401 5.25 -25.58 -22.93
N SER A 402 6.41 -25.68 -23.55
CA SER A 402 6.83 -24.85 -24.68
C SER A 402 7.18 -25.76 -25.84
N GLU A 403 6.80 -25.34 -27.02
CA GLU A 403 7.17 -25.99 -28.31
C GLU A 403 7.68 -24.86 -29.21
N TYR A 404 8.82 -25.08 -29.87
CA TYR A 404 9.40 -24.07 -30.75
C TYR A 404 10.27 -24.73 -31.82
N ASP A 405 10.25 -24.11 -32.99
CA ASP A 405 11.06 -24.47 -34.14
C ASP A 405 12.11 -23.39 -34.36
N ASP A 406 13.38 -23.83 -34.45
CA ASP A 406 14.50 -22.94 -34.73
C ASP A 406 15.04 -23.25 -36.15
N ASP A 407 15.03 -22.27 -37.05
CA ASP A 407 15.73 -22.35 -38.33
C ASP A 407 17.08 -21.65 -38.18
N LEU A 408 18.18 -22.38 -38.37
CA LEU A 408 19.55 -21.87 -38.29
C LEU A 408 20.13 -21.67 -39.67
N LEU A 409 20.61 -20.45 -39.93
CA LEU A 409 21.26 -20.07 -41.17
C LEU A 409 22.73 -19.70 -40.90
N ALA A 410 23.65 -20.17 -41.76
CA ALA A 410 25.05 -19.77 -41.84
C ALA A 410 25.28 -18.92 -43.09
N ASP A 411 25.66 -17.66 -42.94
CA ASP A 411 25.83 -16.69 -44.03
C ASP A 411 24.61 -16.66 -44.99
N GLY A 412 23.40 -16.76 -44.40
CA GLY A 412 22.13 -16.80 -45.15
C GLY A 412 21.77 -18.14 -45.80
N THR A 413 22.61 -19.19 -45.66
CA THR A 413 22.35 -20.53 -46.16
C THR A 413 21.76 -21.39 -45.05
N PRO A 414 20.67 -22.17 -45.29
CA PRO A 414 20.16 -23.12 -44.31
C PRO A 414 21.26 -24.06 -43.81
N TYR A 415 21.36 -24.18 -42.49
CA TYR A 415 22.40 -24.96 -41.84
C TYR A 415 21.83 -26.07 -40.94
N ASP A 416 20.77 -25.79 -40.17
CA ASP A 416 20.10 -26.77 -39.34
C ASP A 416 18.66 -26.35 -39.08
N HIS A 417 17.82 -27.32 -38.75
CA HIS A 417 16.47 -27.11 -38.27
C HIS A 417 16.28 -27.90 -36.98
N LEU A 418 15.92 -27.17 -35.90
CA LEU A 418 15.72 -27.75 -34.57
C LEU A 418 14.25 -27.72 -34.23
N HIS A 419 13.68 -28.87 -33.88
CA HIS A 419 12.39 -28.91 -33.22
C HIS A 419 12.59 -29.13 -31.71
N ASN A 420 12.16 -28.19 -30.91
CA ASN A 420 12.36 -28.22 -29.48
C ASN A 420 11.02 -28.36 -28.76
N SER A 421 10.95 -29.26 -27.81
CA SER A 421 9.85 -29.36 -26.86
C SER A 421 10.36 -29.34 -25.43
N SER A 422 9.76 -28.56 -24.57
CA SER A 422 10.15 -28.50 -23.16
C SER A 422 8.96 -28.56 -22.21
N VAL A 423 9.19 -29.18 -21.05
CA VAL A 423 8.27 -29.22 -19.94
C VAL A 423 8.99 -28.77 -18.66
N LYS A 424 8.80 -27.52 -18.31
CA LYS A 424 9.36 -26.93 -17.09
C LYS A 424 8.34 -26.99 -15.95
N ARG A 425 8.75 -27.50 -14.80
CA ARG A 425 7.93 -27.57 -13.59
C ARG A 425 8.65 -26.84 -12.47
N ASN A 426 8.10 -25.70 -12.05
CA ASN A 426 8.57 -24.98 -10.88
C ASN A 426 7.66 -25.36 -9.71
N LYS A 427 8.21 -25.94 -8.67
CA LYS A 427 7.51 -26.34 -7.46
C LYS A 427 8.12 -25.58 -6.29
N ASN A 428 7.35 -24.68 -5.71
CA ASN A 428 7.69 -24.11 -4.42
C ASN A 428 7.16 -25.04 -3.33
N THR A 429 8.01 -25.44 -2.41
CA THR A 429 7.52 -25.88 -1.11
C THR A 429 6.93 -24.65 -0.42
N PRO A 430 6.01 -24.83 0.55
CA PRO A 430 5.42 -23.70 1.22
C PRO A 430 6.45 -22.66 1.66
N THR A 431 6.28 -21.42 1.18
CA THR A 431 7.05 -20.27 1.66
C THR A 431 6.45 -19.83 2.98
N HIS A 432 7.26 -19.77 4.02
CA HIS A 432 6.85 -19.35 5.35
C HIS A 432 7.31 -17.93 5.60
N GLN A 433 6.41 -17.05 6.00
CA GLN A 433 6.72 -15.70 6.44
C GLN A 433 6.07 -15.43 7.79
N VAL A 434 6.83 -14.87 8.72
CA VAL A 434 6.37 -14.39 10.03
C VAL A 434 6.73 -12.92 10.13
N ASN A 435 5.81 -12.11 10.60
CA ASN A 435 6.08 -10.74 11.01
C ASN A 435 5.56 -10.50 12.41
N LEU A 436 6.33 -9.77 13.20
CA LEU A 436 5.95 -9.24 14.51
C LEU A 436 6.19 -7.75 14.52
N TYR A 437 5.28 -7.00 15.14
CA TYR A 437 5.46 -5.57 15.29
C TYR A 437 5.04 -5.06 16.68
N TYR A 438 5.63 -3.96 17.08
CA TYR A 438 5.19 -3.12 18.19
C TYR A 438 5.22 -1.66 17.78
N THR A 439 4.16 -0.91 18.10
CA THR A 439 4.14 0.55 17.97
C THR A 439 3.69 1.14 19.29
N GLY A 440 4.40 2.18 19.75
CA GLY A 440 4.09 2.78 21.05
C GLY A 440 4.41 4.26 21.10
N LYS A 441 3.77 4.96 22.06
CA LYS A 441 4.07 6.33 22.45
C LYS A 441 4.45 6.39 23.92
N VAL A 442 5.63 6.94 24.20
CA VAL A 442 6.11 7.20 25.57
C VAL A 442 6.42 8.70 25.68
N GLY A 443 5.52 9.45 26.31
CA GLY A 443 5.57 10.91 26.29
C GLY A 443 5.47 11.45 24.86
N GLN A 444 6.49 12.15 24.38
CA GLN A 444 6.56 12.67 23.02
C GLN A 444 7.28 11.73 22.03
N LEU A 445 7.90 10.65 22.53
CA LEU A 445 8.57 9.67 21.70
C LEU A 445 7.55 8.72 21.08
N SER A 446 7.62 8.53 19.76
CA SER A 446 6.93 7.44 19.05
C SER A 446 7.95 6.37 18.68
N ILE A 447 7.65 5.12 19.01
CA ILE A 447 8.51 3.96 18.78
C ILE A 447 7.80 3.05 17.78
N ASP A 448 8.55 2.56 16.78
CA ASP A 448 8.09 1.55 15.81
C ASP A 448 9.16 0.46 15.70
N PHE A 449 8.77 -0.77 15.98
CA PHE A 449 9.62 -1.96 15.89
C PHE A 449 8.95 -3.00 15.01
N ASN A 450 9.71 -3.61 14.13
CA ASN A 450 9.29 -4.71 13.27
C ASN A 450 10.38 -5.77 13.21
N ALA A 451 9.96 -7.05 13.23
CA ALA A 451 10.83 -8.19 12.99
C ALA A 451 10.17 -9.14 12.00
N ASP A 452 10.91 -9.58 11.02
CA ASP A 452 10.46 -10.45 9.93
C ASP A 452 11.38 -11.67 9.79
N TYR A 453 10.77 -12.81 9.55
CA TYR A 453 11.46 -14.02 9.15
C TYR A 453 10.79 -14.60 7.91
N THR A 454 11.58 -14.94 6.90
CA THR A 454 11.11 -15.59 5.66
C THR A 454 11.97 -16.82 5.37
N ALA A 455 11.34 -17.93 5.07
CA ALA A 455 12.00 -19.14 4.59
C ALA A 455 11.32 -19.65 3.33
N ARG A 456 12.09 -19.87 2.28
CA ARG A 456 11.61 -20.31 0.96
C ARG A 456 12.47 -21.45 0.45
N LYS A 457 11.81 -22.43 -0.17
CA LYS A 457 12.48 -23.47 -0.96
C LYS A 457 11.77 -23.56 -2.29
N GLN A 458 12.52 -23.50 -3.38
CA GLN A 458 12.03 -23.60 -4.74
C GLN A 458 12.78 -24.72 -5.47
N GLN A 459 12.10 -25.50 -6.29
CA GLN A 459 12.65 -26.53 -7.14
C GLN A 459 12.13 -26.31 -8.55
N SER A 460 13.00 -26.27 -9.53
CA SER A 460 12.67 -26.21 -10.95
C SER A 460 13.24 -27.45 -11.63
N VAL A 461 12.39 -28.18 -12.34
CA VAL A 461 12.78 -29.30 -13.17
C VAL A 461 12.41 -28.95 -14.60
N ASN A 462 13.38 -28.97 -15.51
CA ASN A 462 13.15 -28.81 -16.94
C ASN A 462 13.52 -30.10 -17.67
N GLN A 463 12.62 -30.58 -18.49
CA GLN A 463 12.80 -31.71 -19.38
C GLN A 463 12.64 -31.18 -20.80
N GLN A 464 13.70 -31.21 -21.56
CA GLN A 464 13.77 -30.64 -22.90
C GLN A 464 14.26 -31.71 -23.89
N GLN A 465 13.57 -31.80 -24.99
CA GLN A 465 13.96 -32.62 -26.12
C GLN A 465 14.27 -31.71 -27.32
N GLU A 466 15.40 -31.90 -27.93
CA GLU A 466 15.86 -31.19 -29.11
C GLU A 466 16.11 -32.18 -30.24
N LEU A 467 15.28 -32.11 -31.28
CA LEU A 467 15.43 -32.88 -32.52
C LEU A 467 16.12 -31.98 -33.53
N SER A 468 17.23 -32.44 -34.10
CA SER A 468 18.03 -31.72 -35.09
C SER A 468 17.99 -32.42 -36.43
N ALA A 469 17.95 -31.67 -37.52
CA ALA A 469 18.06 -32.18 -38.85
C ALA A 469 19.49 -32.62 -39.19
N GLU A 470 20.51 -31.95 -38.63
CA GLU A 470 21.94 -32.12 -38.99
C GLU A 470 22.78 -32.81 -37.89
N TYR A 471 22.31 -32.76 -36.61
CA TYR A 471 23.07 -33.25 -35.46
C TYR A 471 22.29 -34.32 -34.69
N GLU A 472 22.98 -35.01 -33.76
CA GLU A 472 22.33 -35.93 -32.84
C GLU A 472 21.28 -35.20 -31.99
N ASP A 473 20.15 -35.89 -31.80
CA ASP A 473 19.11 -35.44 -30.90
C ASP A 473 19.62 -35.36 -29.48
N ARG A 474 19.05 -34.41 -28.68
CA ARG A 474 19.39 -34.25 -27.27
C ARG A 474 18.15 -34.33 -26.42
N ASP A 475 18.26 -35.10 -25.35
CA ASP A 475 17.38 -35.01 -24.18
C ASP A 475 18.17 -34.33 -23.07
N VAL A 476 17.68 -33.17 -22.60
CA VAL A 476 18.35 -32.34 -21.59
C VAL A 476 17.46 -32.25 -20.37
N ASN A 477 17.88 -32.84 -19.26
CA ASN A 477 17.18 -32.84 -18.01
C ASN A 477 17.95 -32.04 -16.99
N THR A 478 17.38 -30.94 -16.55
CA THR A 478 18.00 -30.09 -15.56
C THR A 478 17.13 -29.97 -14.32
N GLU A 479 17.76 -29.95 -13.16
CA GLU A 479 17.13 -29.68 -11.87
C GLU A 479 17.85 -28.53 -11.17
N SER A 480 17.09 -27.52 -10.77
CA SER A 480 17.59 -26.44 -9.92
C SER A 480 16.84 -26.42 -8.60
N GLN A 481 17.56 -26.32 -7.50
CA GLN A 481 16.98 -26.18 -6.18
C GLN A 481 17.55 -24.96 -5.48
N THR A 482 16.67 -24.02 -5.13
CA THR A 482 17.04 -22.82 -4.37
C THR A 482 16.46 -22.85 -2.97
N ARG A 483 17.25 -22.50 -1.98
CA ARG A 483 16.81 -22.33 -0.58
C ARG A 483 17.24 -20.95 -0.09
N SER A 484 16.31 -20.19 0.47
CA SER A 484 16.60 -18.89 1.05
C SER A 484 16.00 -18.75 2.43
N LYS A 485 16.72 -18.05 3.31
CA LYS A 485 16.28 -17.65 4.64
C LYS A 485 16.66 -16.19 4.84
N LEU A 486 15.74 -15.41 5.33
CA LEU A 486 15.95 -14.01 5.68
C LEU A 486 15.44 -13.77 7.09
N PHE A 487 16.26 -13.16 7.92
CA PHE A 487 15.86 -12.50 9.15
C PHE A 487 16.10 -11.00 8.98
N ALA A 488 15.13 -10.20 9.40
CA ALA A 488 15.25 -8.75 9.37
C ALA A 488 14.57 -8.12 10.58
N GLU A 489 15.16 -7.05 11.10
CA GLU A 489 14.57 -6.21 12.13
C GLU A 489 14.74 -4.74 11.77
N LYS A 490 13.80 -3.92 12.22
CA LYS A 490 13.80 -2.48 12.03
C LYS A 490 13.22 -1.79 13.25
N LEU A 491 13.99 -0.88 13.81
CA LEU A 491 13.59 -0.05 14.93
C LEU A 491 13.79 1.41 14.56
N PHE A 492 12.78 2.24 14.77
CA PHE A 492 12.97 3.68 14.72
C PHE A 492 12.14 4.43 15.74
N VAL A 493 12.65 5.59 16.11
CA VAL A 493 12.06 6.47 17.11
C VAL A 493 11.87 7.84 16.46
N THR A 494 10.69 8.42 16.66
CA THR A 494 10.34 9.76 16.19
C THR A 494 10.09 10.66 17.38
N HIS A 495 10.68 11.85 17.37
CA HIS A 495 10.50 12.88 18.39
C HIS A 495 10.15 14.21 17.73
N PRO A 496 9.16 14.98 18.25
CA PRO A 496 8.94 16.36 17.82
C PRO A 496 10.19 17.21 18.08
N LEU A 497 10.60 17.98 17.09
CA LEU A 497 11.76 18.87 17.21
C LEU A 497 11.44 20.19 16.50
N TRP A 498 11.50 21.32 17.22
CA TRP A 498 11.15 22.67 16.74
C TRP A 498 9.74 22.70 16.12
N LYS A 499 9.62 23.06 14.83
CA LYS A 499 8.35 23.09 14.09
C LYS A 499 8.14 21.83 13.22
N GLY A 500 8.74 20.72 13.59
CA GLY A 500 8.72 19.48 12.85
C GLY A 500 9.04 18.30 13.73
N GLN A 501 9.84 17.36 13.19
CA GLN A 501 10.22 16.14 13.87
C GLN A 501 11.58 15.64 13.40
N ILE A 502 12.24 14.89 14.27
CA ILE A 502 13.41 14.08 13.94
C ILE A 502 13.04 12.61 14.09
N GLU A 503 13.52 11.79 13.16
CA GLU A 503 13.40 10.35 13.17
C GLU A 503 14.79 9.71 13.10
N VAL A 504 15.10 8.80 14.02
CA VAL A 504 16.35 8.07 14.10
C VAL A 504 16.05 6.59 14.22
N GLY A 505 16.78 5.75 13.50
CA GLY A 505 16.54 4.33 13.56
C GLY A 505 17.64 3.52 12.90
N GLU A 506 17.43 2.21 12.92
CA GLU A 506 18.29 1.26 12.21
C GLU A 506 17.46 0.12 11.61
N GLU A 507 18.00 -0.50 10.60
CA GLU A 507 17.49 -1.71 9.98
C GLU A 507 18.64 -2.72 9.85
N TYR A 508 18.43 -3.94 10.33
CA TYR A 508 19.34 -5.05 10.17
C TYR A 508 18.72 -6.14 9.32
N THR A 509 19.47 -6.70 8.38
CA THR A 509 19.04 -7.88 7.61
C THR A 509 20.18 -8.92 7.57
N ASN A 510 19.78 -10.19 7.60
CA ASN A 510 20.69 -11.32 7.41
C ASN A 510 20.03 -12.33 6.48
N THR A 511 20.66 -12.55 5.34
CA THR A 511 20.16 -13.42 4.28
C THR A 511 21.13 -14.59 4.06
N ARG A 512 20.57 -15.77 3.92
CA ARG A 512 21.31 -16.94 3.43
C ARG A 512 20.58 -17.48 2.21
N TRP A 513 21.28 -17.54 1.09
CA TRP A 513 20.77 -18.04 -0.16
C TRP A 513 21.67 -19.16 -0.65
N ARG A 514 21.06 -20.27 -1.12
CA ARG A 514 21.79 -21.41 -1.67
C ARG A 514 21.06 -21.88 -2.92
N SER A 515 21.83 -22.11 -4.00
CA SER A 515 21.37 -22.72 -5.24
C SER A 515 22.20 -23.97 -5.53
N ARG A 516 21.51 -25.00 -5.99
CA ARG A 516 22.12 -26.20 -6.54
C ARG A 516 21.51 -26.44 -7.90
N PHE A 517 22.35 -26.62 -8.90
CA PHE A 517 21.98 -26.95 -10.26
C PHE A 517 22.61 -28.26 -10.67
N ASP A 518 21.82 -29.17 -11.20
CA ASP A 518 22.24 -30.48 -11.67
C ASP A 518 21.74 -30.68 -13.12
N ASN A 519 22.66 -31.08 -14.05
CA ASN A 519 22.35 -31.59 -15.38
C ASN A 519 22.78 -33.04 -15.46
N HIS A 520 21.86 -33.95 -15.72
CA HIS A 520 22.09 -35.39 -15.64
C HIS A 520 22.94 -35.91 -16.79
N GLU A 521 22.82 -35.30 -17.96
CA GLU A 521 23.49 -35.69 -19.20
C GLU A 521 24.91 -35.10 -19.31
N GLY A 522 25.22 -34.10 -18.49
CA GLY A 522 26.56 -33.46 -18.47
C GLY A 522 26.80 -32.42 -19.56
N TYR A 523 25.76 -31.99 -20.29
CA TYR A 523 25.90 -30.89 -21.26
C TYR A 523 26.29 -29.56 -20.63
N ILE A 524 25.94 -29.40 -19.35
CA ILE A 524 26.25 -28.23 -18.53
C ILE A 524 26.85 -28.69 -17.22
N ALA A 525 27.82 -27.93 -16.71
CA ALA A 525 28.44 -28.22 -15.43
C ALA A 525 27.46 -28.08 -14.27
N ASN A 526 27.46 -29.06 -13.37
CA ASN A 526 26.72 -28.97 -12.12
C ASN A 526 27.35 -27.90 -11.22
N SER A 527 26.51 -27.21 -10.46
CA SER A 527 26.94 -26.14 -9.55
C SER A 527 26.23 -26.21 -8.19
N ASN A 528 26.88 -25.70 -7.16
CA ASN A 528 26.32 -25.53 -5.82
C ASN A 528 26.90 -24.25 -5.22
N ASN A 529 26.09 -23.20 -5.27
CA ASN A 529 26.47 -21.86 -4.85
C ASN A 529 25.75 -21.48 -3.56
N GLU A 530 26.45 -20.80 -2.66
CA GLU A 530 25.88 -20.29 -1.43
C GLU A 530 26.33 -18.85 -1.22
N GLN A 531 25.41 -17.98 -0.78
CA GLN A 531 25.66 -16.60 -0.49
C GLN A 531 25.10 -16.24 0.89
N HIS A 532 25.94 -15.62 1.71
CA HIS A 532 25.56 -15.04 2.99
C HIS A 532 25.72 -13.53 2.89
N GLU A 533 24.68 -12.80 3.21
CA GLU A 533 24.70 -11.34 3.18
C GLU A 533 24.12 -10.78 4.47
N SER A 534 24.83 -9.87 5.10
CA SER A 534 24.34 -9.06 6.23
C SER A 534 24.40 -7.59 5.88
N ASN A 535 23.40 -6.83 6.33
CA ASN A 535 23.34 -5.38 6.18
C ASN A 535 22.94 -4.73 7.49
N ILE A 536 23.72 -3.76 7.95
CA ILE A 536 23.40 -2.89 9.08
C ILE A 536 23.22 -1.47 8.55
N ALA A 537 22.08 -0.85 8.83
CA ALA A 537 21.70 0.39 8.18
C ALA A 537 21.09 1.42 9.14
N PRO A 538 21.90 2.13 9.95
CA PRO A 538 21.44 3.27 10.73
C PRO A 538 21.02 4.43 9.82
N PHE A 539 20.00 5.18 10.25
CA PHE A 539 19.52 6.35 9.53
C PHE A 539 19.01 7.45 10.47
N MET A 540 18.99 8.66 9.93
CA MET A 540 18.39 9.83 10.56
C MET A 540 17.68 10.68 9.52
N GLU A 541 16.52 11.22 9.88
CA GLU A 541 15.75 12.13 9.03
C GLU A 541 15.18 13.29 9.87
N LEU A 542 15.40 14.51 9.40
CA LEU A 542 14.86 15.74 9.98
C LEU A 542 13.80 16.30 9.02
N ARG A 543 12.61 16.63 9.54
CA ARG A 543 11.55 17.32 8.80
C ARG A 543 11.18 18.58 9.54
N GLN A 544 11.09 19.74 8.84
CA GLN A 544 10.81 21.03 9.42
C GLN A 544 9.81 21.83 8.60
N GLN A 545 8.96 22.61 9.27
CA GLN A 545 8.04 23.55 8.67
C GLN A 545 8.51 24.97 8.97
N LEU A 546 9.00 25.69 7.96
CA LEU A 546 9.47 27.08 8.07
C LEU A 546 8.52 28.02 7.30
N GLY A 547 7.50 28.52 7.98
CA GLY A 547 6.44 29.29 7.34
C GLY A 547 5.71 28.46 6.28
N ARG A 548 5.84 28.85 5.00
CA ARG A 548 5.27 28.10 3.86
C ARG A 548 6.21 27.03 3.30
N LEU A 549 7.46 27.02 3.74
CA LEU A 549 8.45 26.03 3.30
C LEU A 549 8.35 24.77 4.15
N GLN A 550 8.32 23.62 3.51
CA GLN A 550 8.52 22.33 4.14
C GLN A 550 9.88 21.80 3.69
N LEU A 551 10.73 21.47 4.65
CA LEU A 551 12.09 20.97 4.42
C LEU A 551 12.20 19.56 4.98
N SER A 552 12.88 18.66 4.26
CA SER A 552 13.37 17.42 4.84
C SER A 552 14.82 17.18 4.43
N ALA A 553 15.60 16.61 5.35
CA ALA A 553 16.96 16.15 5.11
C ALA A 553 17.17 14.83 5.83
N GLY A 554 17.71 13.84 5.16
CA GLY A 554 17.94 12.52 5.70
C GLY A 554 19.29 11.96 5.26
N LEU A 555 19.88 11.13 6.10
CA LEU A 555 21.09 10.38 5.82
C LEU A 555 20.88 8.94 6.30
N ARG A 556 21.18 7.99 5.44
CA ARG A 556 21.26 6.57 5.75
C ARG A 556 22.67 6.09 5.41
N TYR A 557 23.26 5.33 6.32
CA TYR A 557 24.49 4.60 6.09
C TYR A 557 24.16 3.13 5.96
N GLU A 558 24.80 2.41 5.05
CA GLU A 558 24.66 0.97 4.93
C GLU A 558 26.03 0.31 4.91
N HIS A 559 26.21 -0.65 5.81
CA HIS A 559 27.34 -1.55 5.85
C HIS A 559 26.86 -2.94 5.46
N VAL A 560 27.29 -3.40 4.28
CA VAL A 560 26.90 -4.69 3.71
C VAL A 560 28.13 -5.58 3.60
N GLU A 561 28.04 -6.77 4.19
CA GLU A 561 29.01 -7.83 4.01
C GLU A 561 28.35 -8.98 3.24
N SER A 562 28.97 -9.40 2.13
CA SER A 562 28.49 -10.49 1.29
C SER A 562 29.61 -11.50 1.07
N GLU A 563 29.38 -12.74 1.51
CA GLU A 563 30.27 -13.86 1.33
C GLU A 563 29.69 -14.80 0.27
N TYR A 564 30.56 -15.29 -0.61
CA TYR A 564 30.21 -16.20 -1.68
C TYR A 564 30.99 -17.51 -1.58
N TYR A 565 30.28 -18.62 -1.79
CA TYR A 565 30.85 -19.97 -1.79
C TYR A 565 30.43 -20.70 -3.06
N ALA A 566 31.41 -21.29 -3.78
CA ALA A 566 31.15 -22.14 -4.92
C ALA A 566 31.61 -23.56 -4.61
N ASN A 567 30.71 -24.54 -4.75
CA ASN A 567 30.96 -25.96 -4.43
C ASN A 567 31.56 -26.18 -3.02
N GLY A 568 31.07 -25.40 -2.03
CA GLY A 568 31.48 -25.45 -0.64
C GLY A 568 32.82 -24.76 -0.32
N LEU A 569 33.52 -24.17 -1.30
CA LEU A 569 34.74 -23.41 -1.13
C LEU A 569 34.42 -21.91 -1.16
N ARG A 570 34.92 -21.17 -0.17
CA ARG A 570 34.81 -19.71 -0.12
C ARG A 570 35.64 -19.09 -1.25
N ARG A 571 35.02 -18.16 -1.96
CA ARG A 571 35.64 -17.46 -3.10
C ARG A 571 35.88 -16.01 -2.70
N ASP A 572 37.09 -15.75 -2.17
CA ASP A 572 37.42 -14.42 -1.64
C ASP A 572 37.39 -13.31 -2.69
N ASP A 573 37.68 -13.66 -3.96
CA ASP A 573 37.56 -12.76 -5.11
C ASP A 573 36.12 -12.34 -5.44
N GLN A 574 35.14 -13.06 -4.93
CA GLN A 574 33.70 -12.82 -5.11
C GLN A 574 33.03 -12.30 -3.82
N CYS A 575 33.73 -12.33 -2.69
CA CYS A 575 33.26 -11.69 -1.46
C CYS A 575 33.34 -10.16 -1.56
N ARG A 576 32.37 -9.46 -0.99
CA ARG A 576 32.25 -7.99 -1.08
C ARG A 576 31.89 -7.38 0.25
N THR A 577 32.45 -6.19 0.51
CA THR A 577 32.05 -5.30 1.60
C THR A 577 31.76 -3.91 1.03
N TYR A 578 30.57 -3.38 1.31
CA TYR A 578 30.15 -2.06 0.89
C TYR A 578 29.92 -1.16 2.09
N ASN A 579 30.39 0.08 2.01
CA ASN A 579 30.17 1.14 2.99
C ASN A 579 29.68 2.37 2.24
N ASP A 580 28.36 2.57 2.23
CA ASP A 580 27.76 3.61 1.41
C ASP A 580 26.89 4.56 2.22
N PHE A 581 26.95 5.86 1.88
CA PHE A 581 26.05 6.89 2.39
C PHE A 581 24.97 7.22 1.35
N PHE A 582 23.74 7.32 1.82
CA PHE A 582 22.56 7.61 1.01
C PHE A 582 21.85 8.88 1.53
N PRO A 583 22.33 10.07 1.13
CA PRO A 583 21.68 11.32 1.47
C PRO A 583 20.37 11.50 0.70
N SER A 584 19.42 12.19 1.33
CA SER A 584 18.17 12.65 0.72
C SER A 584 17.82 14.03 1.24
N ALA A 585 17.30 14.89 0.37
CA ALA A 585 16.84 16.22 0.74
C ALA A 585 15.61 16.62 -0.09
N SER A 586 14.68 17.36 0.50
CA SER A 586 13.57 17.95 -0.23
C SER A 586 13.17 19.30 0.32
N VAL A 587 12.69 20.14 -0.59
CA VAL A 587 12.06 21.43 -0.28
C VAL A 587 10.76 21.53 -1.04
N SER A 588 9.70 21.95 -0.35
CA SER A 588 8.42 22.23 -1.01
C SER A 588 7.77 23.48 -0.45
N THR A 589 6.95 24.11 -1.26
CA THR A 589 6.18 25.29 -0.89
C THR A 589 4.85 25.35 -1.61
N SER A 590 3.90 26.07 -1.03
CA SER A 590 2.60 26.34 -1.65
C SER A 590 2.24 27.81 -1.55
N ALA A 591 1.77 28.38 -2.68
CA ALA A 591 1.31 29.76 -2.74
C ALA A 591 0.02 29.83 -3.56
N LYS A 592 -1.11 30.15 -2.94
CA LYS A 592 -2.45 30.12 -3.58
C LYS A 592 -2.71 28.77 -4.27
N ASN A 593 -2.77 28.79 -5.59
CA ASN A 593 -3.04 27.60 -6.44
C ASN A 593 -1.77 26.93 -6.98
N LEU A 594 -0.59 27.48 -6.69
CA LEU A 594 0.70 26.94 -7.14
C LEU A 594 1.37 26.18 -6.00
N GLN A 595 1.81 24.96 -6.29
CA GLN A 595 2.59 24.13 -5.37
C GLN A 595 3.84 23.66 -6.11
N LEU A 596 4.98 23.76 -5.42
CA LEU A 596 6.30 23.44 -5.95
C LEU A 596 6.99 22.46 -5.00
N SER A 597 7.66 21.47 -5.55
CA SER A 597 8.55 20.58 -4.81
C SER A 597 9.79 20.30 -5.62
N PHE A 598 10.93 20.31 -4.94
CA PHE A 598 12.21 19.85 -5.46
C PHE A 598 12.81 18.86 -4.49
N SER A 599 13.38 17.75 -4.98
CA SER A 599 14.02 16.75 -4.14
C SER A 599 15.18 16.07 -4.83
N TYR A 600 16.16 15.69 -4.02
CA TYR A 600 17.32 14.88 -4.37
C TYR A 600 17.39 13.64 -3.49
N ALA A 601 17.77 12.49 -4.06
CA ALA A 601 18.14 11.31 -3.29
C ALA A 601 19.18 10.47 -4.02
N LYS A 602 20.22 10.03 -3.29
CA LYS A 602 21.09 8.94 -3.72
C LYS A 602 20.40 7.61 -3.37
N ARG A 603 20.41 6.65 -4.30
CA ARG A 603 19.78 5.33 -4.18
C ARG A 603 20.73 4.25 -4.68
N THR A 604 20.39 2.99 -4.41
CA THR A 604 21.09 1.83 -4.96
C THR A 604 20.12 0.79 -5.47
N SER A 605 20.59 -0.10 -6.36
CA SER A 605 19.91 -1.34 -6.71
C SER A 605 20.92 -2.47 -6.63
N ARG A 606 20.69 -3.42 -5.73
CA ARG A 606 21.54 -4.59 -5.60
C ARG A 606 21.08 -5.67 -6.57
N PRO A 607 22.02 -6.39 -7.24
CA PRO A 607 21.67 -7.53 -8.07
C PRO A 607 20.86 -8.57 -7.28
N ALA A 608 19.93 -9.24 -7.94
CA ALA A 608 19.27 -10.41 -7.37
C ALA A 608 20.30 -11.53 -7.16
N TYR A 609 20.08 -12.41 -6.17
CA TYR A 609 21.04 -13.46 -5.84
C TYR A 609 21.30 -14.42 -7.00
N TRP A 610 20.30 -14.69 -7.84
CA TRP A 610 20.47 -15.52 -9.04
C TRP A 610 21.38 -14.88 -10.10
N LEU A 611 21.39 -13.53 -10.21
CA LEU A 611 22.32 -12.81 -11.10
C LEU A 611 23.78 -12.87 -10.62
N LEU A 612 23.98 -13.09 -9.32
CA LEU A 612 25.30 -13.26 -8.72
C LEU A 612 25.76 -14.72 -8.68
N SER A 613 24.90 -15.66 -9.10
CA SER A 613 25.23 -17.08 -9.19
C SER A 613 26.04 -17.35 -10.45
N SER A 614 26.94 -18.33 -10.39
CA SER A 614 27.63 -18.89 -11.57
C SER A 614 26.87 -20.06 -12.19
N ASP A 615 25.58 -20.27 -11.80
CA ASP A 615 24.74 -21.31 -12.38
C ASP A 615 24.48 -20.98 -13.86
N VAL A 616 24.58 -21.99 -14.72
CA VAL A 616 24.28 -21.86 -16.14
C VAL A 616 22.89 -22.41 -16.39
N THR A 617 21.99 -21.57 -16.92
CA THR A 617 20.66 -22.01 -17.38
C THR A 617 20.77 -22.40 -18.86
N TYR A 618 20.31 -23.59 -19.18
CA TYR A 618 20.23 -24.08 -20.54
C TYR A 618 18.90 -23.71 -21.16
N GLU A 619 18.91 -22.88 -22.18
CA GLU A 619 17.71 -22.57 -22.96
C GLU A 619 17.57 -23.52 -24.16
N ASN A 620 18.65 -23.71 -24.93
CA ASN A 620 18.79 -24.70 -25.98
C ASN A 620 20.30 -24.84 -26.33
N ARG A 621 20.63 -25.71 -27.28
CA ARG A 621 22.04 -25.96 -27.70
C ARG A 621 22.77 -24.70 -28.22
N LEU A 622 22.03 -23.65 -28.59
CA LEU A 622 22.58 -22.41 -29.17
C LEU A 622 22.58 -21.26 -28.14
N ASN A 623 21.85 -21.38 -27.04
CA ASN A 623 21.69 -20.33 -26.07
C ASN A 623 21.79 -20.84 -24.64
N GLN A 624 22.69 -20.24 -23.88
CA GLN A 624 22.86 -20.47 -22.46
C GLN A 624 22.85 -19.11 -21.74
N GLU A 625 22.39 -19.10 -20.49
CA GLU A 625 22.39 -17.91 -19.66
C GLU A 625 23.10 -18.19 -18.34
N THR A 626 23.92 -17.25 -17.87
CA THR A 626 24.61 -17.33 -16.58
C THR A 626 24.58 -16.02 -15.84
N GLY A 627 24.58 -16.08 -14.51
CA GLY A 627 24.81 -14.89 -13.70
C GLY A 627 26.29 -14.48 -13.71
N ASN A 628 26.57 -13.38 -13.04
CA ASN A 628 27.94 -12.82 -12.92
C ASN A 628 28.20 -12.44 -11.45
N PRO A 629 29.02 -13.24 -10.72
CA PRO A 629 29.32 -12.94 -9.31
C PRO A 629 30.10 -11.63 -9.10
N TYR A 630 30.64 -11.04 -10.14
CA TYR A 630 31.43 -9.81 -10.09
C TYR A 630 30.60 -8.53 -10.24
N LEU A 631 29.29 -8.65 -10.40
CA LEU A 631 28.39 -7.49 -10.51
C LEU A 631 28.45 -6.60 -9.25
N LYS A 632 28.54 -5.30 -9.49
CA LYS A 632 28.45 -4.26 -8.48
C LYS A 632 27.01 -3.74 -8.36
N PRO A 633 26.59 -3.26 -7.18
CA PRO A 633 25.34 -2.54 -7.05
C PRO A 633 25.30 -1.28 -7.90
N ILE A 634 24.18 -1.07 -8.58
CA ILE A 634 23.91 0.17 -9.32
C ILE A 634 23.69 1.30 -8.33
N LYS A 635 24.21 2.51 -8.60
CA LYS A 635 23.98 3.71 -7.80
C LYS A 635 23.23 4.76 -8.63
N TYR A 636 22.19 5.37 -8.06
CA TYR A 636 21.37 6.39 -8.70
C TYR A 636 21.47 7.71 -7.95
N HIS A 637 21.64 8.79 -8.69
CA HIS A 637 21.46 10.16 -8.22
C HIS A 637 20.20 10.73 -8.86
N ASN A 638 19.12 10.84 -8.08
CA ASN A 638 17.81 11.23 -8.58
C ASN A 638 17.48 12.68 -8.21
N LEU A 639 17.19 13.50 -9.19
CA LEU A 639 16.68 14.85 -9.03
C LEU A 639 15.22 14.89 -9.52
N ASN A 640 14.29 15.34 -8.67
CA ASN A 640 12.91 15.52 -9.05
C ASN A 640 12.44 16.93 -8.82
N MET A 641 11.68 17.45 -9.77
CA MET A 641 10.92 18.68 -9.65
C MET A 641 9.46 18.41 -9.95
N MET A 642 8.58 18.97 -9.15
CA MET A 642 7.14 18.91 -9.37
C MET A 642 6.52 20.30 -9.23
N VAL A 643 5.73 20.65 -10.21
CA VAL A 643 4.95 21.89 -10.27
C VAL A 643 3.49 21.52 -10.41
N MET A 644 2.63 21.98 -9.51
CA MET A 644 1.19 21.78 -9.59
C MET A 644 0.49 23.13 -9.62
N TRP A 645 -0.38 23.33 -10.60
CA TRP A 645 -1.21 24.52 -10.73
C TRP A 645 -2.67 24.15 -10.96
N LYS A 646 -3.49 24.32 -9.94
CA LYS A 646 -4.90 23.89 -9.96
C LYS A 646 -5.03 22.39 -10.28
N TRP A 647 -5.46 22.05 -11.50
CA TRP A 647 -5.70 20.69 -12.00
C TRP A 647 -4.64 20.21 -13.00
N LEU A 648 -3.63 21.06 -13.29
CA LEU A 648 -2.46 20.73 -14.12
C LEU A 648 -1.26 20.43 -13.25
N TYR A 649 -0.41 19.51 -13.69
CA TYR A 649 0.88 19.24 -13.08
C TYR A 649 1.97 18.98 -14.13
N LEU A 650 3.15 19.45 -13.82
CA LEU A 650 4.39 19.17 -14.53
C LEU A 650 5.33 18.45 -13.57
N MET A 651 5.89 17.34 -14.01
CA MET A 651 6.87 16.58 -13.26
C MET A 651 8.09 16.35 -14.13
N THR A 652 9.27 16.53 -13.55
CA THR A 652 10.55 16.25 -14.17
C THR A 652 11.36 15.36 -13.25
N ASN A 653 11.87 14.26 -13.78
CA ASN A 653 12.80 13.38 -13.08
C ASN A 653 14.06 13.23 -13.93
N TYR A 654 15.21 13.62 -13.39
CA TYR A 654 16.52 13.30 -13.93
C TYR A 654 17.20 12.28 -13.04
N SER A 655 17.75 11.24 -13.64
CA SER A 655 18.47 10.18 -12.95
C SER A 655 19.83 9.95 -13.61
N HIS A 656 20.88 10.11 -12.84
CA HIS A 656 22.24 9.71 -13.18
C HIS A 656 22.53 8.36 -12.52
N CYS A 657 22.82 7.35 -13.33
CA CYS A 657 23.03 5.96 -12.92
C CYS A 657 24.50 5.60 -13.12
N VAL A 658 25.16 5.19 -12.05
CA VAL A 658 26.53 4.69 -12.04
C VAL A 658 26.51 3.17 -11.91
N ASP A 659 27.41 2.50 -12.63
CA ASP A 659 27.50 1.03 -12.72
C ASP A 659 26.17 0.36 -13.17
N PRO A 660 25.42 0.86 -14.22
CA PRO A 660 24.23 0.19 -14.70
C PRO A 660 24.52 -1.25 -15.13
N ILE A 661 23.62 -2.16 -14.77
CA ILE A 661 23.73 -3.58 -15.14
C ILE A 661 22.97 -3.79 -16.44
N ILE A 662 23.68 -4.22 -17.47
CA ILE A 662 23.14 -4.44 -18.83
C ILE A 662 23.40 -5.90 -19.21
N SER A 663 22.38 -6.55 -19.80
CA SER A 663 22.54 -7.90 -20.34
C SER A 663 23.44 -7.86 -21.59
N GLU A 664 24.41 -8.74 -21.63
CA GLU A 664 25.36 -8.88 -22.72
C GLU A 664 25.41 -10.35 -23.15
N ALA A 665 25.39 -10.58 -24.44
CA ALA A 665 25.62 -11.87 -25.02
C ALA A 665 26.99 -11.91 -25.70
N GLN A 666 27.68 -13.01 -25.53
CA GLN A 666 28.98 -13.28 -26.20
C GLN A 666 28.97 -14.69 -26.74
N SER A 667 29.61 -14.89 -27.87
CA SER A 667 29.86 -16.22 -28.41
C SER A 667 30.82 -17.00 -27.53
N MET A 668 30.59 -18.29 -27.35
CA MET A 668 31.53 -19.14 -26.63
C MET A 668 32.80 -19.36 -27.47
N GLU A 669 33.97 -19.33 -26.78
CA GLU A 669 35.28 -19.51 -27.47
C GLU A 669 35.41 -20.83 -28.22
N ASN A 670 34.76 -21.89 -27.73
CA ASN A 670 34.87 -23.23 -28.30
C ASN A 670 33.83 -23.51 -29.42
N ASP A 671 32.76 -22.71 -29.50
CA ASP A 671 31.71 -22.85 -30.51
C ASP A 671 31.01 -21.49 -30.72
N SER A 672 31.33 -20.82 -31.79
CA SER A 672 30.82 -19.46 -32.10
C SER A 672 29.30 -19.42 -32.34
N LYS A 673 28.65 -20.57 -32.55
CA LYS A 673 27.17 -20.66 -32.67
C LYS A 673 26.48 -20.56 -31.32
N VAL A 674 27.16 -20.90 -30.22
CA VAL A 674 26.61 -20.94 -28.88
C VAL A 674 26.80 -19.58 -28.22
N ASN A 675 25.71 -18.98 -27.78
CA ASN A 675 25.72 -17.70 -27.06
C ASN A 675 25.59 -17.93 -25.56
N LEU A 676 26.43 -17.26 -24.83
CA LEU A 676 26.34 -17.12 -23.39
C LEU A 676 25.82 -15.73 -23.04
N VAL A 677 24.56 -15.67 -22.58
CA VAL A 677 23.98 -14.41 -22.08
C VAL A 677 24.36 -14.24 -20.63
N THR A 678 24.91 -13.09 -20.29
CA THR A 678 25.29 -12.72 -18.94
C THR A 678 24.94 -11.25 -18.68
N SER A 679 25.28 -10.72 -17.53
CA SER A 679 25.12 -9.31 -17.18
C SER A 679 26.47 -8.67 -16.83
N LYS A 680 26.64 -7.40 -17.15
CA LYS A 680 27.87 -6.65 -16.92
C LYS A 680 27.52 -5.22 -16.44
N ASN A 681 28.38 -4.65 -15.59
CA ASN A 681 28.28 -3.22 -15.26
C ASN A 681 28.93 -2.40 -16.35
N TYR A 682 28.22 -1.36 -16.80
CA TYR A 682 28.72 -0.29 -17.65
C TYR A 682 29.08 0.94 -16.81
N ASP A 683 29.72 1.95 -17.39
CA ASP A 683 30.22 3.11 -16.65
C ASP A 683 29.05 3.94 -16.09
N HIS A 684 28.19 4.45 -16.98
CA HIS A 684 27.03 5.24 -16.57
C HIS A 684 25.89 5.19 -17.58
N ALA A 685 24.70 5.57 -17.12
CA ALA A 685 23.53 5.83 -17.95
C ALA A 685 22.72 6.96 -17.33
N ASP A 686 22.18 7.84 -18.15
CA ASP A 686 21.34 8.96 -17.72
C ASP A 686 19.97 8.84 -18.33
N TRP A 687 18.97 9.38 -17.67
CA TRP A 687 17.66 9.61 -18.28
C TRP A 687 16.92 10.77 -17.67
N LEU A 688 16.20 11.46 -18.52
CA LEU A 688 15.28 12.53 -18.20
C LEU A 688 13.86 12.11 -18.55
N THR A 689 12.96 12.17 -17.58
CA THR A 689 11.52 11.97 -17.81
C THR A 689 10.80 13.28 -17.51
N VAL A 690 10.03 13.78 -18.47
CA VAL A 690 9.17 14.95 -18.31
C VAL A 690 7.73 14.53 -18.54
N THR A 691 6.86 14.74 -17.55
CA THR A 691 5.44 14.39 -17.62
C THR A 691 4.59 15.64 -17.41
N LEU A 692 3.73 15.94 -18.37
CA LEU A 692 2.66 16.91 -18.27
C LEU A 692 1.34 16.17 -18.07
N GLY A 693 0.61 16.51 -17.01
CA GLY A 693 -0.66 15.85 -16.71
C GLY A 693 -1.76 16.81 -16.31
N ALA A 694 -2.99 16.35 -16.48
CA ALA A 694 -4.21 17.07 -16.17
C ALA A 694 -5.26 16.14 -15.59
N GLN A 695 -5.90 16.54 -14.47
CA GLN A 695 -7.00 15.81 -13.90
C GLN A 695 -8.05 16.78 -13.35
N LYS A 696 -9.29 16.65 -13.82
CA LYS A 696 -10.39 17.52 -13.40
C LYS A 696 -11.69 16.74 -13.28
N ASN A 697 -12.57 17.10 -12.36
CA ASN A 697 -13.95 16.66 -12.36
C ASN A 697 -14.81 17.69 -13.10
N VAL A 698 -15.64 17.18 -13.99
CA VAL A 698 -16.59 17.96 -14.76
C VAL A 698 -17.98 17.43 -14.44
N LYS A 699 -18.80 18.23 -13.76
CA LYS A 699 -20.23 17.92 -13.56
C LYS A 699 -20.93 18.17 -14.89
N LEU A 700 -21.37 17.11 -15.55
CA LEU A 700 -22.18 17.21 -16.77
C LEU A 700 -23.65 17.46 -16.42
N SER A 701 -24.11 16.95 -15.28
CA SER A 701 -25.38 17.25 -14.64
C SER A 701 -25.27 16.96 -13.12
N ASP A 702 -26.34 17.19 -12.36
CA ASP A 702 -26.36 16.90 -10.91
C ASP A 702 -26.12 15.41 -10.59
N LYS A 703 -26.37 14.53 -11.55
CA LYS A 703 -26.27 13.07 -11.39
C LYS A 703 -25.15 12.43 -12.19
N ILE A 704 -24.49 13.17 -13.10
CA ILE A 704 -23.47 12.67 -14.01
C ILE A 704 -22.19 13.48 -13.81
N THR A 705 -21.10 12.80 -13.45
CA THR A 705 -19.77 13.40 -13.34
C THR A 705 -18.82 12.69 -14.29
N TRP A 706 -18.10 13.46 -15.10
CA TRP A 706 -17.01 13.00 -15.93
C TRP A 706 -15.68 13.43 -15.31
N THR A 707 -14.75 12.49 -15.18
CA THR A 707 -13.41 12.73 -14.62
C THR A 707 -12.36 12.30 -15.64
N PRO A 708 -11.95 13.22 -16.55
CA PRO A 708 -10.79 12.99 -17.40
C PRO A 708 -9.50 13.06 -16.60
N GLN A 709 -8.55 12.21 -16.98
CA GLN A 709 -7.17 12.19 -16.51
C GLN A 709 -6.25 11.90 -17.69
N TYR A 710 -5.43 12.86 -18.06
CA TYR A 710 -4.58 12.78 -19.23
C TYR A 710 -3.14 13.04 -18.84
N ASN A 711 -2.22 12.21 -19.33
CA ASN A 711 -0.78 12.34 -19.13
C ASN A 711 -0.07 12.19 -20.47
N VAL A 712 0.89 13.07 -20.68
CA VAL A 712 1.87 12.98 -21.76
C VAL A 712 3.25 12.96 -21.13
N SER A 713 4.03 11.92 -21.39
CA SER A 713 5.36 11.73 -20.81
C SER A 713 6.38 11.54 -21.91
N LEU A 714 7.46 12.32 -21.86
CA LEU A 714 8.65 12.16 -22.68
C LEU A 714 9.76 11.57 -21.83
N MET A 715 10.30 10.43 -22.23
CA MET A 715 11.49 9.82 -21.64
C MET A 715 12.65 9.93 -22.64
N LYS A 716 13.73 10.58 -22.24
CA LYS A 716 14.98 10.72 -23.00
C LYS A 716 16.09 10.02 -22.23
N PRO A 717 16.55 8.84 -22.67
CA PRO A 717 17.73 8.18 -22.12
C PRO A 717 19.01 8.68 -22.80
N TRP A 718 20.14 8.46 -22.14
CA TRP A 718 21.49 8.53 -22.65
C TRP A 718 22.26 7.31 -22.12
N LEU A 719 22.52 6.37 -23.00
CA LEU A 719 23.28 5.16 -22.71
C LEU A 719 24.15 4.84 -23.91
N THR A 720 25.41 4.54 -23.66
CA THR A 720 26.35 4.04 -24.67
C THR A 720 26.78 2.65 -24.25
N THR A 721 26.72 1.69 -25.17
CA THR A 721 27.25 0.32 -25.00
C THR A 721 28.14 -0.02 -26.19
N THR A 722 28.62 -1.24 -26.28
CA THR A 722 29.43 -1.73 -27.37
C THR A 722 28.58 -2.61 -28.28
N PHE A 723 28.67 -2.44 -29.58
CA PHE A 723 28.09 -3.30 -30.62
C PHE A 723 29.07 -3.40 -31.78
N LEU A 724 29.48 -4.64 -32.12
CA LEU A 724 30.53 -4.93 -33.13
C LEU A 724 31.84 -4.20 -32.84
N ASP A 725 32.24 -4.17 -31.57
CA ASP A 725 33.44 -3.51 -31.04
C ASP A 725 33.45 -1.97 -31.24
N GLU A 726 32.31 -1.38 -31.65
CA GLU A 726 32.12 0.07 -31.79
C GLU A 726 31.13 0.58 -30.75
N GLU A 727 31.20 1.89 -30.47
CA GLU A 727 30.23 2.55 -29.58
C GLU A 727 28.85 2.62 -30.23
N LYS A 728 27.82 2.14 -29.52
CA LYS A 728 26.43 2.26 -29.92
C LYS A 728 25.63 3.07 -28.91
N ASN A 729 25.00 4.10 -29.38
CA ASN A 729 24.19 5.02 -28.60
C ASN A 729 22.73 4.59 -28.55
N PHE A 730 22.15 4.58 -27.33
CA PHE A 730 20.73 4.33 -27.05
C PHE A 730 20.08 5.59 -26.51
N ASN A 731 19.98 6.62 -27.36
CA ASN A 731 19.59 7.98 -26.97
C ASN A 731 18.24 8.41 -27.56
N HIS A 732 17.50 7.49 -28.18
CA HIS A 732 16.25 7.86 -28.85
C HIS A 732 15.13 8.06 -27.84
N PRO A 733 14.45 9.23 -27.83
CA PRO A 733 13.37 9.50 -26.88
C PRO A 733 12.12 8.64 -27.17
N MET A 734 11.37 8.38 -26.13
CA MET A 734 10.08 7.67 -26.18
C MET A 734 8.98 8.55 -25.60
N LEU A 735 7.89 8.74 -26.35
CA LEU A 735 6.69 9.44 -25.91
C LEU A 735 5.64 8.43 -25.43
N SER A 736 5.04 8.68 -24.27
CA SER A 736 3.92 7.91 -23.76
C SER A 736 2.70 8.81 -23.57
N LEU A 737 1.54 8.30 -23.96
CA LEU A 737 0.25 8.96 -23.82
C LEU A 737 -0.68 8.06 -22.98
N GLN A 738 -1.31 8.63 -21.97
CA GLN A 738 -2.32 7.97 -21.13
C GLN A 738 -3.57 8.84 -21.09
N LEU A 739 -4.70 8.32 -21.55
CA LEU A 739 -5.99 8.99 -21.55
C LEU A 739 -6.99 8.15 -20.77
N GLY A 740 -7.27 8.57 -19.56
CA GLY A 740 -8.23 7.93 -18.68
C GLY A 740 -9.54 8.72 -18.61
N ASN A 741 -10.66 8.07 -18.79
CA ASN A 741 -11.98 8.66 -18.68
C ASN A 741 -12.84 7.85 -17.70
N LEU A 742 -13.40 8.51 -16.72
CA LEU A 742 -14.29 7.92 -15.72
C LEU A 742 -15.62 8.69 -15.74
N VAL A 743 -16.73 7.98 -15.92
CA VAL A 743 -18.06 8.58 -15.91
C VAL A 743 -18.92 7.89 -14.86
N THR A 744 -19.35 8.66 -13.87
CA THR A 744 -20.34 8.20 -12.89
C THR A 744 -21.74 8.53 -13.39
N LEU A 745 -22.63 7.55 -13.34
CA LEU A 745 -24.02 7.64 -13.76
C LEU A 745 -24.96 7.42 -12.56
N PRO A 746 -26.26 7.77 -12.69
CA PRO A 746 -27.27 7.46 -11.68
C PRO A 746 -27.33 5.97 -11.35
N SER A 747 -27.89 5.63 -10.17
CA SER A 747 -28.08 4.25 -9.70
C SER A 747 -26.79 3.45 -9.57
N ASP A 748 -25.69 4.12 -9.18
CA ASP A 748 -24.37 3.54 -8.89
C ASP A 748 -23.71 2.82 -10.09
N TRP A 749 -24.01 3.25 -11.32
CA TRP A 749 -23.27 2.83 -12.50
C TRP A 749 -21.98 3.63 -12.66
N LEU A 750 -20.91 2.94 -13.08
CA LEU A 750 -19.62 3.52 -13.40
C LEU A 750 -19.12 2.99 -14.73
N LEU A 751 -18.80 3.91 -15.64
CA LEU A 751 -18.16 3.61 -16.92
C LEU A 751 -16.71 4.09 -16.91
N GLN A 752 -15.81 3.30 -17.48
CA GLN A 752 -14.40 3.61 -17.53
C GLN A 752 -13.86 3.28 -18.92
N ALA A 753 -13.04 4.19 -19.47
CA ALA A 753 -12.33 3.99 -20.71
C ALA A 753 -10.87 4.45 -20.52
N ASP A 754 -9.93 3.57 -20.77
CA ASP A 754 -8.50 3.79 -20.61
C ASP A 754 -7.80 3.50 -21.92
N PHE A 755 -7.12 4.53 -22.46
CA PHE A 755 -6.25 4.41 -23.61
C PHE A 755 -4.83 4.72 -23.21
N ASN A 756 -3.91 3.81 -23.52
CA ASN A 756 -2.48 3.96 -23.29
C ASN A 756 -1.73 3.69 -24.59
N MET A 757 -0.71 4.46 -24.85
CA MET A 757 0.14 4.32 -26.05
C MET A 757 1.56 4.77 -25.72
N HIS A 758 2.55 4.13 -26.29
CA HIS A 758 3.92 4.65 -26.37
C HIS A 758 4.44 4.55 -27.80
N THR A 759 5.36 5.43 -28.16
CA THR A 759 6.06 5.40 -29.45
C THR A 759 7.27 4.44 -29.37
N HIS A 760 7.87 4.15 -30.51
CA HIS A 760 9.19 3.55 -30.56
C HIS A 760 10.22 4.42 -29.82
N GLY A 761 11.32 3.80 -29.35
CA GLY A 761 12.40 4.50 -28.65
C GLY A 761 13.17 3.58 -27.69
N ASN A 762 14.12 4.15 -26.95
CA ASN A 762 14.93 3.43 -25.98
C ASN A 762 14.35 3.54 -24.56
N THR A 763 14.51 2.47 -23.78
CA THR A 763 13.97 2.36 -22.42
C THR A 763 14.98 2.67 -21.30
N GLY A 764 16.18 3.16 -21.65
CA GLY A 764 17.29 3.35 -20.71
C GLY A 764 18.15 2.09 -20.52
N SER A 765 18.01 1.11 -21.43
CA SER A 765 18.85 -0.08 -21.55
C SER A 765 19.29 -0.24 -23.01
N ASN A 766 20.03 -1.31 -23.33
CA ASN A 766 20.41 -1.67 -24.69
C ASN A 766 19.23 -2.25 -25.51
N ILE A 767 18.01 -1.90 -25.13
CA ILE A 767 16.76 -2.33 -25.77
C ILE A 767 16.14 -1.16 -26.53
N TRP A 768 15.81 -1.41 -27.77
CA TRP A 768 15.00 -0.57 -28.63
C TRP A 768 13.57 -1.12 -28.70
N VAL A 769 12.57 -0.33 -28.33
CA VAL A 769 11.16 -0.65 -28.58
C VAL A 769 10.83 -0.22 -29.99
N ASP A 770 10.49 -1.18 -30.86
CA ASP A 770 10.34 -0.98 -32.32
C ASP A 770 8.86 -0.88 -32.74
N CYS A 771 7.99 -0.42 -31.85
CA CYS A 771 6.57 -0.33 -32.15
C CYS A 771 5.88 0.81 -31.43
N THR A 772 4.71 1.16 -31.93
CA THR A 772 3.72 1.99 -31.24
C THR A 772 2.61 1.08 -30.73
N ASN A 773 2.39 1.04 -29.42
CA ASN A 773 1.51 0.09 -28.75
C ASN A 773 0.21 0.77 -28.25
N PRO A 774 -0.83 0.94 -29.10
CA PRO A 774 -2.11 1.47 -28.64
C PRO A 774 -2.92 0.41 -27.89
N MET A 775 -3.22 0.65 -26.61
CA MET A 775 -4.02 -0.25 -25.77
C MET A 775 -5.30 0.46 -25.35
N LEU A 776 -6.45 -0.13 -25.62
CA LEU A 776 -7.75 0.36 -25.16
C LEU A 776 -8.39 -0.66 -24.22
N SER A 777 -8.80 -0.20 -23.05
CA SER A 777 -9.60 -0.99 -22.10
C SER A 777 -10.89 -0.26 -21.75
N LEU A 778 -12.01 -0.98 -21.76
CA LEU A 778 -13.33 -0.46 -21.38
C LEU A 778 -13.89 -1.27 -20.22
N SER A 779 -14.49 -0.60 -19.25
CA SER A 779 -15.18 -1.31 -18.18
C SER A 779 -16.50 -0.65 -17.78
N VAL A 780 -17.42 -1.50 -17.33
CA VAL A 780 -18.67 -1.10 -16.72
C VAL A 780 -18.81 -1.80 -15.38
N SER A 781 -19.21 -1.06 -14.37
CA SER A 781 -19.49 -1.64 -13.06
C SER A 781 -20.76 -1.06 -12.44
N LYS A 782 -21.36 -1.82 -11.54
CA LYS A 782 -22.54 -1.43 -10.78
C LYS A 782 -22.50 -1.98 -9.37
N ASP A 783 -22.92 -1.15 -8.43
CA ASP A 783 -23.13 -1.54 -7.05
C ASP A 783 -24.60 -1.90 -6.79
N PHE A 784 -24.80 -2.98 -6.03
CA PHE A 784 -26.09 -3.50 -5.60
C PHE A 784 -26.14 -3.64 -4.07
N LEU A 785 -27.30 -3.92 -3.50
CA LEU A 785 -27.49 -4.21 -2.08
C LEU A 785 -26.89 -3.14 -1.16
N LYS A 786 -27.14 -1.86 -1.44
CA LYS A 786 -26.56 -0.72 -0.71
C LYS A 786 -25.02 -0.79 -0.71
N ARG A 787 -24.43 -1.07 -1.89
CA ARG A 787 -22.99 -1.20 -2.14
C ARG A 787 -22.30 -2.39 -1.44
N ARG A 788 -23.07 -3.40 -1.01
CA ARG A 788 -22.50 -4.64 -0.48
C ARG A 788 -22.06 -5.60 -1.58
N LEU A 789 -22.66 -5.53 -2.76
CA LEU A 789 -22.34 -6.36 -3.90
C LEU A 789 -21.90 -5.46 -5.06
N ASN A 790 -20.69 -5.65 -5.54
CA ASN A 790 -20.18 -4.99 -6.76
C ASN A 790 -20.00 -6.02 -7.87
N VAL A 791 -20.45 -5.66 -9.07
CA VAL A 791 -20.31 -6.43 -10.30
C VAL A 791 -19.59 -5.57 -11.32
N LYS A 792 -18.49 -6.08 -11.92
CA LYS A 792 -17.69 -5.37 -12.92
C LYS A 792 -17.38 -6.27 -14.10
N LEU A 793 -17.57 -5.74 -15.31
CA LEU A 793 -17.16 -6.35 -16.57
C LEU A 793 -16.13 -5.43 -17.24
N THR A 794 -15.01 -6.01 -17.71
CA THR A 794 -13.94 -5.27 -18.39
C THR A 794 -13.53 -6.00 -19.67
N GLY A 795 -13.48 -5.27 -20.80
CA GLY A 795 -12.74 -5.66 -21.99
C GLY A 795 -11.36 -5.03 -21.93
N ASN A 796 -10.33 -5.84 -21.85
CA ASN A 796 -8.94 -5.39 -21.70
C ASN A 796 -8.21 -5.49 -23.01
N ASP A 797 -7.37 -4.47 -23.32
CA ASP A 797 -6.52 -4.41 -24.51
C ASP A 797 -7.26 -4.77 -25.82
N LEU A 798 -8.38 -4.08 -26.08
CA LEU A 798 -9.25 -4.35 -27.20
C LEU A 798 -8.56 -4.25 -28.57
N PHE A 799 -7.47 -3.47 -28.66
CA PHE A 799 -6.68 -3.30 -29.87
C PHE A 799 -5.52 -4.31 -30.01
N ASN A 800 -5.33 -5.18 -29.00
CA ASN A 800 -4.19 -6.09 -28.90
C ASN A 800 -2.82 -5.38 -28.98
N GLY A 801 -2.78 -4.15 -28.43
CA GLY A 801 -1.60 -3.30 -28.51
C GLY A 801 -0.47 -3.66 -27.54
N ALA A 802 -0.72 -4.57 -26.57
CA ALA A 802 0.29 -5.03 -25.64
C ALA A 802 1.26 -6.09 -26.24
N VAL A 803 1.18 -6.37 -27.53
CA VAL A 803 2.18 -7.17 -28.25
C VAL A 803 3.50 -6.40 -28.26
N ASN A 804 4.53 -6.99 -27.68
CA ASN A 804 5.85 -6.35 -27.58
C ASN A 804 6.69 -6.62 -28.82
N HIS A 805 7.24 -5.56 -29.41
CA HIS A 805 8.24 -5.63 -30.49
C HIS A 805 9.49 -4.94 -30.01
N VAL A 806 10.54 -5.68 -29.74
CA VAL A 806 11.78 -5.15 -29.19
C VAL A 806 13.00 -5.67 -29.94
N LEU A 807 14.03 -4.83 -30.00
CA LEU A 807 15.38 -5.17 -30.45
C LEU A 807 16.34 -5.00 -29.29
N LEU A 808 17.05 -6.05 -28.94
CA LEU A 808 18.13 -6.00 -27.97
C LEU A 808 19.45 -6.08 -28.73
N TYR A 809 20.39 -5.21 -28.38
CA TYR A 809 21.73 -5.17 -28.92
C TYR A 809 22.75 -5.56 -27.85
N SER A 810 23.62 -6.46 -28.19
CA SER A 810 24.78 -6.85 -27.42
C SER A 810 26.02 -6.83 -28.32
N ASN A 811 27.23 -6.90 -27.78
CA ASN A 811 28.43 -6.65 -28.61
C ASN A 811 28.46 -7.48 -29.90
N ARG A 812 28.22 -8.76 -29.84
CA ARG A 812 28.27 -9.68 -31.00
C ARG A 812 26.88 -10.25 -31.35
N MET A 813 25.81 -9.68 -30.82
CA MET A 813 24.48 -10.22 -31.04
C MET A 813 23.43 -9.12 -31.20
N MET A 814 22.50 -9.33 -32.11
CA MET A 814 21.23 -8.61 -32.20
C MET A 814 20.10 -9.60 -32.01
N PHE A 815 19.13 -9.28 -31.16
CA PHE A 815 17.97 -10.12 -30.87
C PHE A 815 16.68 -9.33 -31.06
N ARG A 816 15.86 -9.75 -32.02
CA ARG A 816 14.53 -9.21 -32.26
C ARG A 816 13.49 -10.13 -31.62
N LYS A 817 12.56 -9.56 -30.90
CA LYS A 817 11.49 -10.30 -30.22
C LYS A 817 10.15 -9.68 -30.53
N THR A 818 9.20 -10.51 -30.96
CA THR A 818 7.77 -10.19 -31.00
C THR A 818 7.03 -11.16 -30.09
N GLU A 819 6.31 -10.69 -29.08
CA GLU A 819 5.66 -11.56 -28.12
C GLU A 819 4.24 -11.10 -27.80
N ASP A 820 3.28 -12.03 -27.94
CA ASP A 820 1.89 -11.89 -27.49
C ASP A 820 1.68 -12.74 -26.22
N ASN A 821 1.32 -12.06 -25.12
CA ASN A 821 1.11 -12.65 -23.81
C ASN A 821 -0.38 -12.74 -23.42
N ASP A 822 -1.26 -12.85 -24.42
CA ASP A 822 -2.71 -12.99 -24.20
C ASP A 822 -3.32 -11.83 -23.41
N SER A 823 -2.93 -10.58 -23.72
CA SER A 823 -3.41 -9.39 -23.01
C SER A 823 -4.86 -9.05 -23.33
N ARG A 824 -5.30 -9.34 -24.58
CA ARG A 824 -6.67 -9.11 -25.03
C ARG A 824 -7.62 -10.14 -24.42
N CYS A 825 -8.46 -9.67 -23.49
CA CYS A 825 -9.35 -10.57 -22.75
C CYS A 825 -10.59 -9.87 -22.22
N ILE A 826 -11.58 -10.67 -21.84
CA ILE A 826 -12.74 -10.24 -21.06
C ILE A 826 -12.52 -10.66 -19.61
N GLN A 827 -12.83 -9.77 -18.67
CA GLN A 827 -12.71 -10.01 -17.24
C GLN A 827 -14.07 -9.74 -16.59
N PHE A 828 -14.47 -10.64 -15.70
CA PHE A 828 -15.65 -10.53 -14.87
C PHE A 828 -15.24 -10.58 -13.40
N SER A 829 -15.72 -9.63 -12.61
CA SER A 829 -15.45 -9.55 -11.17
C SER A 829 -16.74 -9.44 -10.39
N LEU A 830 -16.85 -10.25 -9.35
CA LEU A 830 -17.93 -10.24 -8.37
C LEU A 830 -17.33 -10.07 -6.98
N ARG A 831 -17.88 -9.16 -6.17
CA ARG A 831 -17.44 -8.94 -4.81
C ARG A 831 -18.60 -8.68 -3.87
N TYR A 832 -18.62 -9.42 -2.78
CA TYR A 832 -19.61 -9.30 -1.71
C TYR A 832 -18.94 -8.95 -0.37
N ARG A 833 -19.59 -8.06 0.39
CA ARG A 833 -19.10 -7.56 1.67
C ARG A 833 -20.17 -7.59 2.75
N PHE A 834 -19.75 -8.05 3.92
CA PHE A 834 -20.56 -7.99 5.13
C PHE A 834 -19.68 -7.48 6.30
N ASN A 835 -20.07 -6.38 6.94
CA ASN A 835 -19.41 -5.79 8.10
C ASN A 835 -17.89 -5.63 7.96
N VAL A 836 -17.41 -5.33 6.74
CA VAL A 836 -15.97 -5.18 6.46
C VAL A 836 -15.52 -3.79 6.85
N THR A 837 -14.45 -3.73 7.64
CA THR A 837 -13.77 -2.49 8.01
C THR A 837 -12.26 -2.66 7.80
N PRO A 838 -11.49 -1.57 7.59
CA PRO A 838 -10.06 -1.66 7.41
C PRO A 838 -9.35 -2.35 8.57
N SER A 839 -8.30 -3.12 8.30
CA SER A 839 -7.51 -3.79 9.33
C SER A 839 -6.81 -2.79 10.24
N LYS A 840 -6.71 -3.13 11.53
CA LYS A 840 -5.97 -2.38 12.54
C LYS A 840 -4.46 -2.70 12.54
N TYR A 841 -3.99 -3.55 11.62
CA TYR A 841 -2.59 -3.94 11.54
C TYR A 841 -1.67 -2.74 11.27
N LYS A 842 -0.63 -2.54 12.11
CA LYS A 842 0.26 -1.38 12.07
C LYS A 842 1.71 -1.72 11.68
N GLY A 843 2.06 -3.01 11.55
CA GLY A 843 3.41 -3.40 11.21
C GLY A 843 3.86 -2.87 9.84
N THR A 844 5.05 -2.27 9.77
CA THR A 844 5.65 -1.72 8.53
C THR A 844 6.52 -2.74 7.82
N GLY A 845 6.89 -3.83 8.51
CA GLY A 845 7.82 -4.85 8.05
C GLY A 845 9.27 -4.38 8.02
N ALA A 846 10.19 -5.35 8.13
CA ALA A 846 11.63 -5.18 8.01
C ALA A 846 12.16 -5.99 6.82
N GLY A 847 13.32 -5.62 6.26
CA GLY A 847 13.96 -6.31 5.14
C GLY A 847 13.08 -6.40 3.88
N ASN A 848 12.24 -5.40 3.66
CA ASN A 848 11.21 -5.44 2.61
C ASN A 848 11.78 -5.56 1.20
N THR A 849 12.96 -5.00 0.96
CA THR A 849 13.64 -5.05 -0.33
C THR A 849 14.42 -6.35 -0.51
N GLU A 850 15.01 -6.87 0.56
CA GLU A 850 15.74 -8.14 0.53
C GLU A 850 14.80 -9.31 0.19
N LYS A 851 13.55 -9.28 0.67
CA LYS A 851 12.52 -10.27 0.29
C LYS A 851 12.29 -10.38 -1.22
N ASN A 852 12.49 -9.29 -1.96
CA ASN A 852 12.32 -9.26 -3.42
C ASN A 852 13.53 -9.82 -4.17
N ARG A 853 14.69 -9.96 -3.52
CA ARG A 853 15.93 -10.53 -4.09
C ARG A 853 16.00 -12.06 -3.96
N LEU A 854 15.16 -12.64 -3.04
CA LEU A 854 15.07 -14.08 -2.83
C LEU A 854 14.32 -14.75 -3.99
#